data_c491715137c994c843cfea1efcabdaf9
#
_entry.id   c491715137c994c843cfea1efcabdaf9
#
_cell.length_a   1.000
_cell.length_b   1.000
_cell.length_c   1.000
_cell.angle_alpha   90.00
_cell.angle_beta   90.00
_cell.angle_gamma   90.00
#
_symmetry.space_group_name_H-M   'P 1'
#
loop_
_entity.id
_entity.type
_entity.pdbx_description
1 polymer ?
#
loop_
_entity_poly.entity_id
_entity_poly.type
_entity_poly.pdbx_seq_one_letter_code
_entity_poly.pdbx_strand_id
1 'polypeptide(L)'
;MSKIEILAPVGSEEMLRAAVFSGADAVYLGFSGFNARTGAGNFDADSLKEAVRFCHARGVAVHVALNTTVYGGELAGLADAVRAVAASGADAVICQDLAVAKLIGDIAPQLPRHGSTQMSVHTLQGALELKELGFVRVVLARELSLPEVEHITRHCGIETECFVHGALCMCVSGQCYMSAFLGGRSGNRGSCAGPCRLPFEANALPEGKPGRLHHLSLKDNSVIDKLDKLQAIGVASAKIEGRLRTPEYVAAAVSACLAGREGRAYDRDLLKNAFSRSGFTSGYLDGKIDGTMFGVRSEADAELTRKTLPALRELYRRERSRVPVEMKIEIEEGGEKLTVTDGTNKAFAYGDAEPQPARTDPTESLSRSLSKTGGTPFSAEKIDVEMDGGPWFVPGSAINELRREALDALLKKREALRPWPVNEVELPPLPLRTLPPHRTLRARFERWEQVPEQALSGVEYLILPIAQADRVPREWREKTLLELPRVMFGALEEDTARRIAATQDAGFAGYEVSNIAHLRLCRGLPMTGGFGLNVTNDLAAQYYADLGLSSVLILPEVKDSDISTIAPTRDGKPVPTGVITYGHMPLMVTRACPLQNIHDCAHCDKTSLLTDRKAKKFPVRCGLGVRTIYNPVPIYMGDKPGALTVDYGVAYFTLESREEAAAILDSIRQHAPFEGEFTRGLYFKGTN
;
A
#
# COMPACT_ATOMS: atom_id res chain seq x y z
N MET A 1 -21.96 -16.09 -0.80
CA MET A 1 -20.77 -15.21 -0.85
C MET A 1 -19.98 -15.38 0.42
N SER A 2 -18.65 -15.49 0.35
CA SER A 2 -17.78 -15.47 1.54
C SER A 2 -17.93 -14.15 2.30
N LYS A 3 -17.79 -14.17 3.62
CA LYS A 3 -17.76 -12.93 4.42
C LYS A 3 -16.52 -12.13 4.04
N ILE A 4 -16.65 -10.80 3.95
CA ILE A 4 -15.49 -9.91 3.75
C ILE A 4 -14.53 -10.04 4.96
N GLU A 5 -13.25 -10.24 4.70
CA GLU A 5 -12.18 -10.35 5.70
C GLU A 5 -11.98 -9.00 6.41
N ILE A 6 -11.87 -8.98 7.72
CA ILE A 6 -11.44 -7.81 8.49
C ILE A 6 -9.95 -7.90 8.74
N LEU A 7 -9.17 -7.08 8.03
CA LEU A 7 -7.70 -7.06 8.07
C LEU A 7 -7.19 -5.93 8.97
N ALA A 8 -6.60 -6.30 10.11
CA ALA A 8 -6.17 -5.38 11.14
C ALA A 8 -4.68 -5.00 11.06
N PRO A 9 -4.30 -3.74 11.36
CA PRO A 9 -2.92 -3.30 11.41
C PRO A 9 -2.22 -3.76 12.70
N VAL A 10 -0.98 -4.23 12.58
CA VAL A 10 -0.14 -4.62 13.71
C VAL A 10 1.24 -3.97 13.60
N GLY A 11 1.62 -3.22 14.64
CA GLY A 11 2.92 -2.57 14.78
C GLY A 11 3.64 -2.93 16.08
N SER A 12 3.06 -3.80 16.92
CA SER A 12 3.66 -4.33 18.14
C SER A 12 2.91 -5.59 18.59
N GLU A 13 3.50 -6.37 19.50
CA GLU A 13 2.85 -7.57 20.08
C GLU A 13 1.53 -7.23 20.79
N GLU A 14 1.47 -6.11 21.51
CA GLU A 14 0.23 -5.68 22.18
C GLU A 14 -0.86 -5.36 21.15
N MET A 15 -0.51 -4.71 20.02
CA MET A 15 -1.44 -4.49 18.92
C MET A 15 -1.89 -5.81 18.28
N LEU A 16 -0.99 -6.80 18.16
CA LEU A 16 -1.31 -8.14 17.67
C LEU A 16 -2.40 -8.78 18.55
N ARG A 17 -2.18 -8.80 19.86
CA ARG A 17 -3.17 -9.32 20.82
C ARG A 17 -4.50 -8.55 20.73
N ALA A 18 -4.44 -7.22 20.68
CA ALA A 18 -5.64 -6.39 20.55
C ALA A 18 -6.44 -6.71 19.28
N ALA A 19 -5.78 -6.86 18.13
CA ALA A 19 -6.40 -7.23 16.86
C ALA A 19 -7.09 -8.59 16.93
N VAL A 20 -6.36 -9.61 17.39
CA VAL A 20 -6.83 -11.00 17.44
C VAL A 20 -7.96 -11.15 18.46
N PHE A 21 -7.80 -10.60 19.68
CA PHE A 21 -8.80 -10.72 20.75
C PHE A 21 -10.07 -9.93 20.45
N SER A 22 -9.96 -8.85 19.66
CA SER A 22 -11.14 -8.12 19.17
C SER A 22 -11.84 -8.82 18.01
N GLY A 23 -11.22 -9.83 17.38
CA GLY A 23 -11.82 -10.72 16.40
C GLY A 23 -11.46 -10.41 14.94
N ALA A 24 -10.29 -9.83 14.64
CA ALA A 24 -9.78 -9.70 13.28
C ALA A 24 -9.68 -11.07 12.59
N ASP A 25 -9.99 -11.13 11.29
CA ASP A 25 -9.85 -12.37 10.50
C ASP A 25 -8.43 -12.54 9.98
N ALA A 26 -7.74 -11.41 9.74
CA ALA A 26 -6.35 -11.35 9.35
C ALA A 26 -5.66 -10.16 9.98
N VAL A 27 -4.34 -10.24 10.09
CA VAL A 27 -3.50 -9.12 10.51
C VAL A 27 -2.44 -8.83 9.45
N TYR A 28 -2.03 -7.55 9.32
CA TYR A 28 -0.86 -7.21 8.53
C TYR A 28 0.19 -6.49 9.37
N LEU A 29 1.42 -6.94 9.26
CA LEU A 29 2.56 -6.46 10.02
C LEU A 29 3.75 -6.17 9.09
N GLY A 30 4.72 -5.39 9.55
CA GLY A 30 5.91 -5.06 8.79
C GLY A 30 7.09 -5.94 9.15
N PHE A 31 7.81 -6.44 8.16
CA PHE A 31 9.11 -7.03 8.39
C PHE A 31 10.17 -5.92 8.55
N SER A 32 11.12 -6.12 9.44
CA SER A 32 12.16 -5.13 9.74
C SER A 32 12.96 -4.77 8.48
N GLY A 33 13.18 -3.49 8.24
CA GLY A 33 13.98 -2.96 7.12
C GLY A 33 13.20 -2.66 5.83
N PHE A 34 12.11 -3.39 5.51
CA PHE A 34 11.50 -3.35 4.18
C PHE A 34 10.02 -2.98 4.15
N ASN A 35 9.55 -2.16 5.07
CA ASN A 35 8.13 -1.82 5.14
C ASN A 35 7.84 -0.33 5.26
N ALA A 36 6.66 0.09 4.79
CA ALA A 36 6.22 1.48 4.71
C ALA A 36 5.91 2.16 6.06
N ARG A 37 6.31 1.57 7.19
CA ARG A 37 6.16 2.13 8.55
C ARG A 37 7.38 1.77 9.39
N THR A 38 8.53 2.34 9.04
CA THR A 38 9.82 2.09 9.73
C THR A 38 9.79 2.44 11.21
N GLY A 39 8.95 3.40 11.63
CA GLY A 39 8.77 3.77 13.03
C GLY A 39 7.84 2.87 13.84
N ALA A 40 7.26 1.80 13.29
CA ALA A 40 6.53 0.78 14.03
C ALA A 40 7.49 -0.22 14.68
N GLY A 41 7.01 -1.02 15.62
CA GLY A 41 7.82 -2.04 16.30
C GLY A 41 8.30 -3.19 15.42
N ASN A 42 7.86 -3.29 14.21
CA ASN A 42 8.23 -4.27 13.17
C ASN A 42 8.72 -5.64 13.68
N PHE A 43 8.62 -6.67 12.88
CA PHE A 43 8.94 -8.04 13.25
C PHE A 43 10.20 -8.51 12.52
N ASP A 44 11.11 -9.14 13.24
CA ASP A 44 12.23 -9.89 12.68
C ASP A 44 11.84 -11.36 12.41
N ALA A 45 12.81 -12.20 12.04
CA ALA A 45 12.53 -13.58 11.66
C ALA A 45 11.93 -14.41 12.80
N ASP A 46 12.33 -14.17 14.05
CA ASP A 46 11.89 -14.98 15.19
C ASP A 46 10.56 -14.46 15.74
N SER A 47 10.42 -13.17 15.97
CA SER A 47 9.16 -12.56 16.39
C SER A 47 8.04 -12.74 15.33
N LEU A 48 8.38 -12.82 14.03
CA LEU A 48 7.42 -13.16 12.98
C LEU A 48 6.90 -14.60 13.15
N LYS A 49 7.77 -15.59 13.42
CA LYS A 49 7.33 -16.98 13.67
C LYS A 49 6.38 -17.06 14.86
N GLU A 50 6.70 -16.36 15.95
CA GLU A 50 5.83 -16.31 17.14
C GLU A 50 4.48 -15.65 16.81
N ALA A 51 4.47 -14.56 16.04
CA ALA A 51 3.25 -13.91 15.59
C ALA A 51 2.38 -14.84 14.72
N VAL A 52 3.01 -15.60 13.79
CA VAL A 52 2.31 -16.58 12.94
C VAL A 52 1.72 -17.70 13.77
N ARG A 53 2.49 -18.30 14.71
CA ARG A 53 1.99 -19.33 15.64
C ARG A 53 0.78 -18.83 16.41
N PHE A 54 0.90 -17.65 17.02
CA PHE A 54 -0.17 -17.04 17.81
C PHE A 54 -1.45 -16.81 17.00
N CYS A 55 -1.30 -16.29 15.77
CA CYS A 55 -2.43 -16.02 14.89
C CYS A 55 -3.07 -17.31 14.35
N HIS A 56 -2.28 -18.23 13.79
CA HIS A 56 -2.77 -19.48 13.20
C HIS A 56 -3.47 -20.37 14.23
N ALA A 57 -2.93 -20.42 15.45
CA ALA A 57 -3.61 -21.11 16.56
C ALA A 57 -5.04 -20.61 16.79
N ARG A 58 -5.31 -19.35 16.46
CA ARG A 58 -6.57 -18.65 16.63
C ARG A 58 -7.39 -18.47 15.34
N GLY A 59 -6.94 -19.08 14.25
CA GLY A 59 -7.61 -18.99 12.95
C GLY A 59 -7.53 -17.58 12.32
N VAL A 60 -6.43 -16.88 12.56
CA VAL A 60 -6.17 -15.53 12.02
C VAL A 60 -5.02 -15.61 11.03
N ALA A 61 -5.21 -15.10 9.81
CA ALA A 61 -4.18 -15.04 8.80
C ALA A 61 -3.16 -13.92 9.07
N VAL A 62 -1.94 -14.08 8.55
CA VAL A 62 -0.85 -13.12 8.71
C VAL A 62 -0.30 -12.68 7.35
N HIS A 63 -0.45 -11.40 7.03
CA HIS A 63 0.11 -10.80 5.82
C HIS A 63 1.33 -9.93 6.16
N VAL A 64 2.47 -10.23 5.55
CA VAL A 64 3.73 -9.53 5.83
C VAL A 64 3.95 -8.41 4.82
N ALA A 65 4.19 -7.20 5.30
CA ALA A 65 4.48 -6.06 4.44
C ALA A 65 5.99 -5.96 4.15
N LEU A 66 6.36 -6.16 2.88
CA LEU A 66 7.63 -5.83 2.25
C LEU A 66 7.34 -4.77 1.18
N ASN A 67 6.79 -3.62 1.57
CA ASN A 67 6.10 -2.70 0.69
C ASN A 67 6.76 -1.32 0.61
N THR A 68 8.07 -1.28 0.59
CA THR A 68 8.89 -0.10 0.24
C THR A 68 9.55 -0.29 -1.10
N THR A 69 10.00 0.80 -1.72
CA THR A 69 11.04 0.72 -2.76
C THR A 69 12.36 0.30 -2.13
N VAL A 70 13.19 -0.43 -2.87
CA VAL A 70 14.43 -1.03 -2.40
C VAL A 70 15.61 -0.48 -3.21
N TYR A 71 16.75 -0.22 -2.60
CA TYR A 71 17.98 0.14 -3.30
C TYR A 71 18.81 -1.09 -3.66
N GLY A 72 19.69 -0.98 -4.66
CA GLY A 72 20.51 -2.10 -5.13
C GLY A 72 21.29 -2.81 -4.01
N GLY A 73 21.92 -2.05 -3.11
CA GLY A 73 22.66 -2.60 -1.98
C GLY A 73 21.81 -3.35 -0.94
N GLU A 74 20.49 -3.25 -1.00
CA GLU A 74 19.58 -3.91 -0.06
C GLU A 74 19.02 -5.24 -0.59
N LEU A 75 19.27 -5.59 -1.87
CA LEU A 75 18.67 -6.77 -2.51
C LEU A 75 19.05 -8.09 -1.83
N ALA A 76 20.28 -8.23 -1.34
CA ALA A 76 20.70 -9.42 -0.60
C ALA A 76 19.91 -9.59 0.71
N GLY A 77 19.81 -8.52 1.52
CA GLY A 77 19.00 -8.53 2.74
C GLY A 77 17.50 -8.73 2.46
N LEU A 78 17.00 -8.25 1.32
CA LEU A 78 15.62 -8.52 0.89
C LEU A 78 15.41 -10.01 0.57
N ALA A 79 16.35 -10.67 -0.12
CA ALA A 79 16.27 -12.10 -0.39
C ALA A 79 16.21 -12.90 0.92
N ASP A 80 17.02 -12.52 1.92
CA ASP A 80 16.98 -13.16 3.25
C ASP A 80 15.64 -12.89 3.96
N ALA A 81 15.09 -11.68 3.84
CA ALA A 81 13.76 -11.37 4.36
C ALA A 81 12.67 -12.23 3.71
N VAL A 82 12.71 -12.46 2.40
CA VAL A 82 11.76 -13.34 1.69
C VAL A 82 11.88 -14.78 2.20
N ARG A 83 13.11 -15.30 2.39
CA ARG A 83 13.33 -16.64 2.97
C ARG A 83 12.79 -16.74 4.40
N ALA A 84 13.02 -15.71 5.22
CA ALA A 84 12.51 -15.66 6.60
C ALA A 84 10.96 -15.65 6.64
N VAL A 85 10.33 -14.87 5.76
CA VAL A 85 8.86 -14.85 5.64
C VAL A 85 8.34 -16.21 5.18
N ALA A 86 8.94 -16.84 4.18
CA ALA A 86 8.56 -18.17 3.73
C ALA A 86 8.71 -19.22 4.86
N ALA A 87 9.80 -19.17 5.62
CA ALA A 87 10.06 -20.07 6.75
C ALA A 87 9.09 -19.87 7.92
N SER A 88 8.50 -18.67 8.08
CA SER A 88 7.51 -18.41 9.11
C SER A 88 6.15 -19.04 8.82
N GLY A 89 5.84 -19.34 7.55
CA GLY A 89 4.53 -19.82 7.12
C GLY A 89 3.46 -18.72 7.09
N ALA A 90 3.85 -17.45 6.98
CA ALA A 90 2.91 -16.35 6.78
C ALA A 90 2.06 -16.55 5.50
N ASP A 91 0.82 -16.06 5.50
CA ASP A 91 -0.16 -16.39 4.46
C ASP A 91 0.02 -15.60 3.16
N ALA A 92 0.62 -14.41 3.22
CA ALA A 92 0.89 -13.59 2.05
C ALA A 92 1.96 -12.51 2.30
N VAL A 93 2.52 -11.98 1.21
CA VAL A 93 3.37 -10.78 1.23
C VAL A 93 2.70 -9.63 0.49
N ILE A 94 2.64 -8.47 1.13
CA ILE A 94 2.20 -7.21 0.53
C ILE A 94 3.43 -6.48 0.01
N CYS A 95 3.57 -6.29 -1.30
CA CYS A 95 4.74 -5.65 -1.92
C CYS A 95 4.36 -4.52 -2.89
N GLN A 96 5.30 -3.59 -3.09
CA GLN A 96 5.19 -2.45 -4.00
C GLN A 96 6.19 -2.56 -5.15
N ASP A 97 7.47 -2.80 -4.83
CA ASP A 97 8.57 -2.86 -5.77
C ASP A 97 8.53 -4.17 -6.56
N LEU A 98 8.68 -4.09 -7.89
CA LEU A 98 8.72 -5.29 -8.73
C LEU A 98 9.93 -6.17 -8.46
N ALA A 99 11.04 -5.63 -7.91
CA ALA A 99 12.14 -6.44 -7.43
C ALA A 99 11.71 -7.37 -6.28
N VAL A 100 10.88 -6.85 -5.35
CA VAL A 100 10.31 -7.67 -4.27
C VAL A 100 9.42 -8.78 -4.85
N ALA A 101 8.54 -8.42 -5.78
CA ALA A 101 7.64 -9.37 -6.42
C ALA A 101 8.40 -10.46 -7.19
N LYS A 102 9.49 -10.09 -7.90
CA LYS A 102 10.36 -11.02 -8.61
C LYS A 102 11.06 -11.97 -7.64
N LEU A 103 11.70 -11.45 -6.59
CA LEU A 103 12.40 -12.27 -5.61
C LEU A 103 11.46 -13.25 -4.89
N ILE A 104 10.22 -12.85 -4.58
CA ILE A 104 9.23 -13.79 -4.03
C ILE A 104 8.93 -14.88 -5.06
N GLY A 105 8.72 -14.51 -6.34
CA GLY A 105 8.47 -15.48 -7.41
C GLY A 105 9.61 -16.46 -7.65
N ASP A 106 10.84 -16.02 -7.49
CA ASP A 106 12.03 -16.84 -7.70
C ASP A 106 12.32 -17.74 -6.46
N ILE A 107 12.28 -17.16 -5.24
CA ILE A 107 12.66 -17.85 -4.00
C ILE A 107 11.52 -18.71 -3.46
N ALA A 108 10.29 -18.17 -3.38
CA ALA A 108 9.14 -18.83 -2.78
C ALA A 108 7.90 -18.69 -3.70
N PRO A 109 7.86 -19.36 -4.86
CA PRO A 109 6.85 -19.14 -5.90
C PRO A 109 5.41 -19.41 -5.45
N GLN A 110 5.22 -20.23 -4.41
CA GLN A 110 3.91 -20.55 -3.86
C GLN A 110 3.43 -19.53 -2.81
N LEU A 111 4.32 -18.66 -2.30
CA LEU A 111 3.96 -17.63 -1.32
C LEU A 111 3.11 -16.54 -2.01
N PRO A 112 1.84 -16.34 -1.59
CA PRO A 112 0.93 -15.41 -2.23
C PRO A 112 1.44 -13.95 -2.19
N ARG A 113 1.33 -13.25 -3.33
CA ARG A 113 1.71 -11.84 -3.49
C ARG A 113 0.47 -10.95 -3.54
N HIS A 114 0.41 -9.97 -2.66
CA HIS A 114 -0.62 -8.93 -2.65
C HIS A 114 -0.02 -7.61 -3.12
N GLY A 115 -0.63 -6.98 -4.12
CA GLY A 115 -0.19 -5.67 -4.61
C GLY A 115 -0.54 -4.59 -3.61
N SER A 116 0.48 -3.86 -3.11
CA SER A 116 0.32 -2.77 -2.17
C SER A 116 -0.47 -1.60 -2.77
N THR A 117 -1.19 -0.85 -1.96
CA THR A 117 -1.79 0.44 -2.37
C THR A 117 -0.74 1.42 -2.94
N GLN A 118 0.53 1.26 -2.59
CA GLN A 118 1.65 2.06 -3.11
C GLN A 118 2.00 1.75 -4.57
N MET A 119 1.46 0.68 -5.16
CA MET A 119 1.50 0.44 -6.62
C MET A 119 0.51 1.32 -7.40
N SER A 120 -0.26 2.16 -6.70
CA SER A 120 -1.20 3.12 -7.31
C SER A 120 -2.24 2.48 -8.23
N VAL A 121 -2.78 1.32 -7.86
CA VAL A 121 -3.79 0.63 -8.66
C VAL A 121 -5.16 1.27 -8.42
N HIS A 122 -5.64 1.98 -9.43
CA HIS A 122 -6.92 2.70 -9.43
C HIS A 122 -7.72 2.49 -10.71
N THR A 123 -7.32 1.53 -11.53
CA THR A 123 -7.93 1.19 -12.82
C THR A 123 -8.08 -0.33 -12.97
N LEU A 124 -8.99 -0.75 -13.84
CA LEU A 124 -9.14 -2.16 -14.18
C LEU A 124 -7.88 -2.70 -14.86
N GLN A 125 -7.28 -1.94 -15.79
CA GLN A 125 -6.09 -2.39 -16.51
C GLN A 125 -4.90 -2.61 -15.57
N GLY A 126 -4.76 -1.78 -14.54
CA GLY A 126 -3.72 -1.97 -13.50
C GLY A 126 -3.93 -3.24 -12.69
N ALA A 127 -5.17 -3.56 -12.31
CA ALA A 127 -5.47 -4.78 -11.58
C ALA A 127 -5.27 -6.04 -12.45
N LEU A 128 -5.64 -5.99 -13.73
CA LEU A 128 -5.41 -7.05 -14.69
C LEU A 128 -3.92 -7.28 -14.97
N GLU A 129 -3.12 -6.20 -15.04
CA GLU A 129 -1.67 -6.34 -15.20
C GLU A 129 -1.04 -7.02 -13.99
N LEU A 130 -1.42 -6.64 -12.76
CA LEU A 130 -0.93 -7.34 -11.56
C LEU A 130 -1.31 -8.83 -11.55
N LYS A 131 -2.51 -9.18 -12.02
CA LYS A 131 -2.91 -10.58 -12.19
C LYS A 131 -1.94 -11.34 -13.09
N GLU A 132 -1.57 -10.77 -14.23
CA GLU A 132 -0.61 -11.40 -15.17
C GLU A 132 0.80 -11.50 -14.57
N LEU A 133 1.18 -10.54 -13.72
CA LEU A 133 2.43 -10.60 -12.95
C LEU A 133 2.37 -11.57 -11.76
N GLY A 134 1.26 -12.32 -11.61
CA GLY A 134 1.10 -13.38 -10.62
C GLY A 134 0.71 -12.91 -9.23
N PHE A 135 0.14 -11.72 -9.08
CA PHE A 135 -0.49 -11.30 -7.84
C PHE A 135 -1.87 -11.94 -7.71
N VAL A 136 -2.24 -12.32 -6.48
CA VAL A 136 -3.54 -12.93 -6.18
C VAL A 136 -4.54 -11.96 -5.55
N ARG A 137 -4.04 -10.85 -5.01
CA ARG A 137 -4.84 -9.77 -4.40
C ARG A 137 -4.23 -8.42 -4.73
N VAL A 138 -5.07 -7.40 -4.84
CA VAL A 138 -4.66 -6.00 -5.01
C VAL A 138 -5.35 -5.08 -4.01
N VAL A 139 -4.55 -4.23 -3.34
CA VAL A 139 -5.07 -3.16 -2.49
C VAL A 139 -5.39 -1.95 -3.36
N LEU A 140 -6.66 -1.68 -3.55
CA LEU A 140 -7.12 -0.57 -4.39
C LEU A 140 -6.76 0.79 -3.81
N ALA A 141 -6.59 1.77 -4.69
CA ALA A 141 -6.37 3.16 -4.28
C ALA A 141 -7.54 3.68 -3.42
N ARG A 142 -7.22 4.45 -2.39
CA ARG A 142 -8.19 4.98 -1.41
C ARG A 142 -9.11 6.04 -1.98
N GLU A 143 -8.71 6.61 -3.11
CA GLU A 143 -9.38 7.71 -3.79
C GLU A 143 -10.56 7.27 -4.67
N LEU A 144 -10.79 5.96 -4.81
CA LEU A 144 -11.86 5.39 -5.65
C LEU A 144 -13.24 5.57 -5.04
N SER A 145 -14.22 5.86 -5.90
CA SER A 145 -15.64 5.81 -5.58
C SER A 145 -16.16 4.37 -5.61
N LEU A 146 -17.34 4.15 -5.00
CA LEU A 146 -17.95 2.81 -4.96
C LEU A 146 -18.17 2.21 -6.36
N PRO A 147 -18.68 2.96 -7.38
CA PRO A 147 -18.81 2.42 -8.73
C PRO A 147 -17.46 2.04 -9.37
N GLU A 148 -16.37 2.81 -9.13
CA GLU A 148 -15.04 2.48 -9.62
C GLU A 148 -14.50 1.21 -8.93
N VAL A 149 -14.68 1.07 -7.61
CA VAL A 149 -14.33 -0.15 -6.86
C VAL A 149 -15.12 -1.36 -7.40
N GLU A 150 -16.43 -1.21 -7.61
CA GLU A 150 -17.28 -2.27 -8.15
C GLU A 150 -16.83 -2.71 -9.54
N HIS A 151 -16.54 -1.75 -10.43
CA HIS A 151 -16.08 -2.05 -11.78
C HIS A 151 -14.78 -2.89 -11.76
N ILE A 152 -13.79 -2.47 -10.98
CA ILE A 152 -12.53 -3.21 -10.88
C ILE A 152 -12.75 -4.59 -10.25
N THR A 153 -13.46 -4.66 -9.12
CA THR A 153 -13.67 -5.90 -8.36
C THR A 153 -14.36 -6.97 -9.20
N ARG A 154 -15.40 -6.59 -9.97
CA ARG A 154 -16.16 -7.54 -10.79
C ARG A 154 -15.40 -8.07 -12.01
N HIS A 155 -14.38 -7.35 -12.49
CA HIS A 155 -13.76 -7.66 -13.79
C HIS A 155 -12.27 -8.01 -13.71
N CYS A 156 -11.57 -7.75 -12.59
CA CYS A 156 -10.13 -8.01 -12.51
C CYS A 156 -9.79 -9.52 -12.36
N GLY A 157 -10.69 -10.32 -11.78
CA GLY A 157 -10.50 -11.76 -11.59
C GLY A 157 -9.39 -12.15 -10.63
N ILE A 158 -9.01 -11.25 -9.71
CA ILE A 158 -8.22 -11.49 -8.49
C ILE A 158 -8.93 -10.83 -7.31
N GLU A 159 -8.52 -11.14 -6.09
CA GLU A 159 -9.10 -10.53 -4.91
C GLU A 159 -8.80 -9.02 -4.84
N THR A 160 -9.79 -8.24 -4.42
CA THR A 160 -9.61 -6.82 -4.14
C THR A 160 -9.71 -6.54 -2.65
N GLU A 161 -8.89 -5.61 -2.18
CA GLU A 161 -8.81 -5.16 -0.80
C GLU A 161 -9.01 -3.64 -0.74
N CYS A 162 -9.90 -3.17 0.13
CA CYS A 162 -10.22 -1.75 0.28
C CYS A 162 -9.94 -1.25 1.70
N PHE A 163 -9.36 -0.05 1.82
CA PHE A 163 -9.27 0.61 3.12
C PHE A 163 -10.64 1.12 3.58
N VAL A 164 -11.08 0.63 4.73
CA VAL A 164 -12.41 0.95 5.28
C VAL A 164 -12.37 1.89 6.48
N HIS A 165 -11.22 1.98 7.16
CA HIS A 165 -11.06 2.86 8.32
C HIS A 165 -9.62 3.33 8.49
N GLY A 166 -9.44 4.57 9.00
CA GLY A 166 -8.17 5.14 9.41
C GLY A 166 -7.63 6.26 8.51
N ALA A 167 -6.36 6.56 8.63
CA ALA A 167 -5.75 7.75 8.02
C ALA A 167 -5.84 7.77 6.49
N LEU A 168 -6.32 8.90 5.94
CA LEU A 168 -6.20 9.22 4.52
C LEU A 168 -4.93 10.02 4.25
N CYS A 169 -4.21 9.64 3.19
CA CYS A 169 -3.21 10.50 2.56
C CYS A 169 -3.89 11.49 1.61
N MET A 170 -3.33 12.68 1.47
CA MET A 170 -3.78 13.65 0.48
C MET A 170 -3.38 13.25 -0.94
N CYS A 171 -2.15 12.77 -1.09
CA CYS A 171 -1.59 12.29 -2.36
C CYS A 171 -2.01 10.84 -2.64
N VAL A 172 -2.20 10.52 -3.91
CA VAL A 172 -2.32 9.14 -4.39
C VAL A 172 -1.11 8.34 -3.89
N SER A 173 -1.39 7.19 -3.28
CA SER A 173 -0.35 6.35 -2.66
C SER A 173 0.71 5.93 -3.70
N GLY A 174 1.99 5.91 -3.29
CA GLY A 174 3.12 5.60 -4.17
C GLY A 174 3.59 6.77 -5.05
N GLN A 175 2.83 7.88 -5.12
CA GLN A 175 3.11 9.04 -5.98
C GLN A 175 3.44 10.31 -5.18
N CYS A 176 3.81 10.17 -3.89
CA CYS A 176 4.14 11.29 -3.02
C CYS A 176 5.64 11.38 -2.76
N TYR A 177 6.27 12.44 -3.24
CA TYR A 177 7.69 12.74 -3.08
C TYR A 177 7.95 13.94 -2.15
N MET A 178 6.90 14.56 -1.62
CA MET A 178 7.00 15.81 -0.86
C MET A 178 7.90 15.68 0.39
N SER A 179 7.76 14.60 1.15
CA SER A 179 8.55 14.40 2.36
C SER A 179 10.03 14.13 2.06
N ALA A 180 10.33 13.44 0.96
CA ALA A 180 11.70 13.19 0.50
C ALA A 180 12.40 14.50 0.10
N PHE A 181 11.76 15.30 -0.77
CA PHE A 181 12.35 16.56 -1.26
C PHE A 181 12.48 17.64 -0.18
N LEU A 182 11.55 17.71 0.79
CA LEU A 182 11.59 18.71 1.84
C LEU A 182 12.51 18.35 3.01
N GLY A 183 12.79 17.07 3.22
CA GLY A 183 13.52 16.65 4.43
C GLY A 183 14.30 15.34 4.32
N GLY A 184 14.51 14.78 3.11
CA GLY A 184 15.27 13.53 2.91
C GLY A 184 14.56 12.26 3.43
N ARG A 185 13.29 12.34 3.85
CA ARG A 185 12.53 11.23 4.43
C ARG A 185 11.47 10.73 3.45
N SER A 186 11.77 9.66 2.72
CA SER A 186 10.87 9.15 1.69
C SER A 186 9.63 8.45 2.25
N GLY A 187 8.46 8.82 1.71
CA GLY A 187 7.20 8.11 1.97
C GLY A 187 7.17 6.72 1.33
N ASN A 188 7.82 6.54 0.19
CA ASN A 188 7.93 5.26 -0.52
C ASN A 188 8.92 4.30 0.18
N ARG A 189 9.75 4.84 1.10
CA ARG A 189 10.66 4.06 1.94
C ARG A 189 10.24 3.99 3.41
N GLY A 190 8.98 4.34 3.71
CA GLY A 190 8.40 4.20 5.03
C GLY A 190 8.76 5.28 6.06
N SER A 191 9.50 6.32 5.67
CA SER A 191 10.04 7.35 6.57
C SER A 191 9.31 8.69 6.49
N CYS A 192 8.09 8.76 5.93
CA CYS A 192 7.34 9.99 5.72
C CYS A 192 7.22 10.86 6.97
N ALA A 193 7.65 12.13 6.88
CA ALA A 193 7.54 13.12 7.97
C ALA A 193 6.14 13.76 8.08
N GLY A 194 5.22 13.49 7.15
CA GLY A 194 3.87 14.03 7.15
C GLY A 194 3.77 15.52 6.87
N PRO A 195 4.51 16.12 5.92
CA PRO A 195 4.48 17.57 5.65
C PRO A 195 3.09 18.06 5.25
N CYS A 196 2.25 17.19 4.67
CA CYS A 196 0.85 17.49 4.36
C CYS A 196 -0.03 17.76 5.60
N ARG A 197 0.46 17.48 6.81
CA ARG A 197 -0.27 17.75 8.06
C ARG A 197 0.08 19.11 8.66
N LEU A 198 0.99 19.85 8.03
CA LEU A 198 1.35 21.20 8.45
C LEU A 198 0.39 22.23 7.81
N PRO A 199 0.24 23.41 8.45
CA PRO A 199 -0.55 24.49 7.86
C PRO A 199 0.22 25.16 6.72
N PHE A 200 -0.51 25.54 5.69
CA PHE A 200 -0.06 26.34 4.54
C PHE A 200 -0.93 27.60 4.43
N GLU A 201 -0.39 28.63 3.80
CA GLU A 201 -1.13 29.82 3.39
C GLU A 201 -1.44 29.73 1.90
N ALA A 202 -2.69 29.96 1.51
CA ALA A 202 -3.10 29.97 0.11
C ALA A 202 -3.16 31.40 -0.43
N ASN A 203 -2.83 31.59 -1.72
CA ASN A 203 -2.79 32.92 -2.35
C ASN A 203 -4.18 33.54 -2.63
N ALA A 204 -5.23 32.73 -2.68
CA ALA A 204 -6.58 33.20 -2.98
C ALA A 204 -7.52 32.83 -1.82
N LEU A 205 -7.60 33.69 -0.81
CA LEU A 205 -8.48 33.49 0.34
C LEU A 205 -9.73 34.36 0.20
N PRO A 206 -10.94 33.79 0.38
CA PRO A 206 -12.15 34.57 0.54
C PRO A 206 -12.03 35.50 1.74
N GLU A 207 -12.69 36.65 1.67
CA GLU A 207 -12.71 37.63 2.76
C GLU A 207 -13.20 37.00 4.08
N GLY A 208 -12.50 37.30 5.19
CA GLY A 208 -12.83 36.76 6.52
C GLY A 208 -12.39 35.32 6.79
N LYS A 209 -11.71 34.64 5.86
CA LYS A 209 -11.09 33.33 6.14
C LYS A 209 -9.71 33.46 6.75
N PRO A 210 -9.32 32.58 7.71
CA PRO A 210 -7.96 32.58 8.24
C PRO A 210 -6.94 32.29 7.16
N GLY A 211 -5.83 33.05 7.12
CA GLY A 211 -4.80 32.94 6.09
C GLY A 211 -4.10 31.59 6.06
N ARG A 212 -3.96 30.94 7.21
CA ARG A 212 -3.19 29.73 7.36
C ARG A 212 -4.05 28.54 7.79
N LEU A 213 -4.21 27.55 6.93
CA LEU A 213 -5.04 26.36 7.14
C LEU A 213 -4.28 25.06 6.77
N HIS A 214 -4.83 23.95 7.23
CA HIS A 214 -4.31 22.61 6.90
C HIS A 214 -4.86 22.13 5.54
N HIS A 215 -4.48 22.80 4.46
CA HIS A 215 -4.97 22.57 3.08
C HIS A 215 -4.68 21.18 2.52
N LEU A 216 -3.75 20.43 3.12
CA LEU A 216 -3.34 19.09 2.69
C LEU A 216 -3.70 18.01 3.71
N SER A 217 -4.48 18.35 4.76
CA SER A 217 -4.84 17.40 5.81
C SER A 217 -6.29 16.95 5.68
N LEU A 218 -6.49 15.68 5.35
CA LEU A 218 -7.81 15.04 5.32
C LEU A 218 -8.17 14.45 6.68
N LYS A 219 -9.48 14.39 6.98
CA LYS A 219 -10.06 13.56 8.04
C LYS A 219 -9.69 12.09 7.85
N ASP A 220 -9.86 11.30 8.88
CA ASP A 220 -9.70 9.85 8.76
C ASP A 220 -10.87 9.24 7.96
N ASN A 221 -10.56 8.23 7.14
CA ASN A 221 -11.58 7.46 6.43
C ASN A 221 -12.44 6.68 7.42
N SER A 222 -13.74 6.59 7.17
CA SER A 222 -14.58 5.56 7.77
C SER A 222 -15.78 5.26 6.87
N VAL A 223 -15.78 4.06 6.31
CA VAL A 223 -16.84 3.50 5.46
C VAL A 223 -17.41 2.21 6.04
N ILE A 224 -17.29 2.05 7.36
CA ILE A 224 -17.76 0.87 8.10
C ILE A 224 -19.26 0.64 7.85
N ASP A 225 -20.04 1.71 7.77
CA ASP A 225 -21.49 1.65 7.49
C ASP A 225 -21.82 1.18 6.05
N LYS A 226 -20.81 0.84 5.24
CA LYS A 226 -20.94 0.39 3.84
C LYS A 226 -20.25 -0.94 3.57
N LEU A 227 -19.86 -1.65 4.63
CA LEU A 227 -19.23 -2.96 4.50
C LEU A 227 -20.14 -3.99 3.81
N ASP A 228 -21.44 -3.91 4.04
CA ASP A 228 -22.46 -4.69 3.33
C ASP A 228 -22.39 -4.49 1.81
N LYS A 229 -22.25 -3.24 1.35
CA LYS A 229 -22.12 -2.89 -0.08
C LYS A 229 -20.81 -3.40 -0.66
N LEU A 230 -19.69 -3.20 0.05
CA LEU A 230 -18.39 -3.71 -0.37
C LEU A 230 -18.39 -5.24 -0.47
N GLN A 231 -19.00 -5.92 0.49
CA GLN A 231 -19.17 -7.37 0.46
C GLN A 231 -20.07 -7.83 -0.70
N ALA A 232 -21.17 -7.12 -0.96
CA ALA A 232 -22.11 -7.44 -2.04
C ALA A 232 -21.50 -7.33 -3.44
N ILE A 233 -20.55 -6.42 -3.65
CA ILE A 233 -19.81 -6.30 -4.92
C ILE A 233 -18.64 -7.27 -5.04
N GLY A 234 -18.27 -7.99 -3.96
CA GLY A 234 -17.24 -9.03 -3.96
C GLY A 234 -15.86 -8.58 -3.49
N VAL A 235 -15.74 -7.44 -2.78
CA VAL A 235 -14.47 -7.06 -2.12
C VAL A 235 -14.11 -8.12 -1.09
N ALA A 236 -12.90 -8.68 -1.21
CA ALA A 236 -12.46 -9.79 -0.38
C ALA A 236 -12.02 -9.35 1.02
N SER A 237 -11.40 -8.16 1.13
CA SER A 237 -10.79 -7.70 2.39
C SER A 237 -11.06 -6.23 2.69
N ALA A 238 -11.49 -5.98 3.92
CA ALA A 238 -11.72 -4.67 4.54
C ALA A 238 -10.52 -4.31 5.42
N LYS A 239 -9.63 -3.44 4.92
CA LYS A 239 -8.39 -3.09 5.57
C LYS A 239 -8.52 -1.88 6.49
N ILE A 240 -8.01 -2.01 7.70
CA ILE A 240 -7.88 -0.92 8.67
C ILE A 240 -6.47 -0.33 8.57
N GLU A 241 -6.33 0.99 8.37
CA GLU A 241 -5.02 1.68 8.42
C GLU A 241 -4.67 2.02 9.86
N GLY A 242 -3.42 1.73 10.30
CA GLY A 242 -3.07 2.13 11.65
C GLY A 242 -1.85 1.48 12.31
N ARG A 243 -0.83 0.96 11.62
CA ARG A 243 0.35 0.31 12.22
C ARG A 243 1.17 1.20 13.20
N LEU A 244 1.01 2.52 13.13
CA LEU A 244 1.59 3.48 14.07
C LEU A 244 0.59 3.96 15.12
N ARG A 245 -0.53 3.24 15.32
CA ARG A 245 -1.56 3.56 16.32
C ARG A 245 -1.35 2.74 17.58
N THR A 246 -2.30 2.87 18.53
CA THR A 246 -2.27 2.16 19.80
C THR A 246 -3.11 0.87 19.73
N PRO A 247 -2.90 -0.10 20.64
CA PRO A 247 -3.72 -1.30 20.76
C PRO A 247 -5.22 -0.99 20.90
N GLU A 248 -5.56 0.04 21.68
CA GLU A 248 -6.93 0.48 21.91
C GLU A 248 -7.61 0.95 20.62
N TYR A 249 -6.87 1.67 19.75
CA TYR A 249 -7.38 2.06 18.44
C TYR A 249 -7.68 0.83 17.57
N VAL A 250 -6.77 -0.14 17.56
CA VAL A 250 -6.95 -1.36 16.77
C VAL A 250 -8.17 -2.12 17.25
N ALA A 251 -8.32 -2.30 18.56
CA ALA A 251 -9.47 -2.99 19.16
C ALA A 251 -10.80 -2.30 18.82
N ALA A 252 -10.87 -0.97 18.92
CA ALA A 252 -12.05 -0.20 18.55
C ALA A 252 -12.41 -0.36 17.08
N ALA A 253 -11.43 -0.22 16.19
CA ALA A 253 -11.62 -0.30 14.74
C ALA A 253 -12.06 -1.70 14.31
N VAL A 254 -11.42 -2.77 14.82
CA VAL A 254 -11.79 -4.17 14.55
C VAL A 254 -13.20 -4.45 15.04
N SER A 255 -13.53 -4.08 16.30
CA SER A 255 -14.86 -4.30 16.88
C SER A 255 -15.96 -3.58 16.09
N ALA A 256 -15.71 -2.34 15.65
CA ALA A 256 -16.65 -1.58 14.84
C ALA A 256 -16.83 -2.21 13.45
N CYS A 257 -15.73 -2.64 12.78
CA CYS A 257 -15.80 -3.32 11.48
C CYS A 257 -16.56 -4.64 11.55
N LEU A 258 -16.36 -5.44 12.63
CA LEU A 258 -17.13 -6.66 12.83
C LEU A 258 -18.63 -6.37 12.99
N ALA A 259 -18.97 -5.39 13.81
CA ALA A 259 -20.37 -4.99 14.00
C ALA A 259 -20.99 -4.50 12.68
N GLY A 260 -20.27 -3.65 11.92
CA GLY A 260 -20.73 -3.17 10.62
C GLY A 260 -20.91 -4.29 9.59
N ARG A 261 -19.99 -5.26 9.54
CA ARG A 261 -20.09 -6.46 8.70
C ARG A 261 -21.32 -7.32 9.01
N GLU A 262 -21.68 -7.39 10.28
CA GLU A 262 -22.83 -8.16 10.78
C GLU A 262 -24.13 -7.34 10.78
N GLY A 263 -24.13 -6.10 10.28
CA GLY A 263 -25.29 -5.21 10.29
C GLY A 263 -25.71 -4.76 11.68
N ARG A 264 -24.84 -4.88 12.68
CA ARG A 264 -25.09 -4.46 14.07
C ARG A 264 -24.61 -3.03 14.31
N ALA A 265 -25.29 -2.33 15.19
CA ALA A 265 -24.84 -1.00 15.65
C ALA A 265 -23.52 -1.10 16.41
N TYR A 266 -22.68 -0.08 16.28
CA TYR A 266 -21.45 0.10 17.03
C TYR A 266 -21.35 1.51 17.62
N ASP A 267 -20.56 1.66 18.67
CA ASP A 267 -20.34 2.96 19.31
C ASP A 267 -19.41 3.83 18.46
N ARG A 268 -20.02 4.74 17.71
CA ARG A 268 -19.32 5.63 16.78
C ARG A 268 -18.50 6.68 17.51
N ASP A 269 -18.94 7.12 18.69
CA ASP A 269 -18.22 8.11 19.49
C ASP A 269 -17.00 7.46 20.16
N LEU A 270 -17.12 6.25 20.67
CA LEU A 270 -15.97 5.48 21.17
C LEU A 270 -14.90 5.29 20.07
N LEU A 271 -15.33 4.92 18.86
CA LEU A 271 -14.42 4.78 17.71
C LEU A 271 -13.75 6.12 17.33
N LYS A 272 -14.52 7.21 17.28
CA LYS A 272 -14.00 8.55 17.00
C LYS A 272 -12.99 9.01 18.06
N ASN A 273 -13.30 8.75 19.33
CA ASN A 273 -12.47 9.14 20.47
C ASN A 273 -11.21 8.25 20.59
N ALA A 274 -11.21 7.01 20.09
CA ALA A 274 -10.01 6.19 20.00
C ALA A 274 -8.92 6.90 19.19
N PHE A 275 -9.25 7.40 18.02
CA PHE A 275 -8.44 8.33 17.23
C PHE A 275 -9.21 8.86 16.02
N SER A 276 -9.24 10.18 15.84
CA SER A 276 -9.68 10.81 14.59
C SER A 276 -9.06 12.21 14.42
N ARG A 277 -9.12 12.73 13.18
CA ARG A 277 -8.78 14.11 12.83
C ARG A 277 -10.06 14.89 12.55
N SER A 278 -10.65 15.45 13.59
CA SER A 278 -11.95 16.14 13.53
C SER A 278 -13.09 15.25 13.00
N GLY A 279 -13.04 13.95 13.33
CA GLY A 279 -14.01 12.94 12.89
C GLY A 279 -13.62 12.23 11.60
N PHE A 280 -14.62 11.72 10.87
CA PHE A 280 -14.46 10.83 9.74
C PHE A 280 -14.99 11.42 8.44
N THR A 281 -14.55 10.85 7.32
CA THR A 281 -15.07 11.11 5.98
C THR A 281 -15.24 9.81 5.21
N SER A 282 -16.22 9.77 4.33
CA SER A 282 -16.42 8.73 3.30
C SER A 282 -16.39 9.31 1.89
N GLY A 283 -15.93 10.56 1.77
CA GLY A 283 -16.10 11.38 0.56
C GLY A 283 -15.60 10.74 -0.72
N TYR A 284 -14.46 10.03 -0.70
CA TYR A 284 -13.99 9.32 -1.88
C TYR A 284 -14.96 8.21 -2.30
N LEU A 285 -15.30 7.29 -1.39
CA LEU A 285 -16.19 6.17 -1.72
C LEU A 285 -17.58 6.65 -2.17
N ASP A 286 -18.06 7.78 -1.64
CA ASP A 286 -19.33 8.38 -2.02
C ASP A 286 -19.26 9.20 -3.32
N GLY A 287 -18.07 9.39 -3.89
CA GLY A 287 -17.87 10.30 -5.01
C GLY A 287 -18.09 11.78 -4.66
N LYS A 288 -18.17 12.12 -3.37
CA LYS A 288 -18.38 13.48 -2.86
C LYS A 288 -17.08 14.07 -2.33
N ILE A 289 -16.29 14.61 -3.24
CA ILE A 289 -14.97 15.19 -2.93
C ILE A 289 -15.14 16.69 -2.73
N ASP A 290 -15.23 17.14 -1.48
CA ASP A 290 -15.47 18.54 -1.12
C ASP A 290 -14.71 18.98 0.14
N GLY A 291 -14.93 20.24 0.56
CA GLY A 291 -14.28 20.83 1.73
C GLY A 291 -14.57 20.12 3.05
N THR A 292 -15.63 19.32 3.14
CA THR A 292 -15.99 18.58 4.36
C THR A 292 -15.02 17.42 4.66
N MET A 293 -14.22 17.02 3.67
CA MET A 293 -13.20 15.97 3.84
C MET A 293 -11.98 16.42 4.64
N PHE A 294 -11.77 17.72 4.83
CA PHE A 294 -10.58 18.25 5.51
C PHE A 294 -10.73 18.26 7.03
N GLY A 295 -9.65 17.97 7.72
CA GLY A 295 -9.64 17.95 9.18
C GLY A 295 -8.23 17.82 9.77
N VAL A 296 -8.12 18.22 11.02
CA VAL A 296 -6.89 18.19 11.81
C VAL A 296 -7.21 17.74 13.23
N ARG A 297 -6.32 16.99 13.86
CA ARG A 297 -6.47 16.60 15.27
C ARG A 297 -6.19 17.76 16.18
N SER A 298 -7.12 18.06 17.07
CA SER A 298 -7.00 19.10 18.12
C SER A 298 -6.48 18.51 19.44
N GLU A 299 -6.11 19.38 20.37
CA GLU A 299 -5.78 19.00 21.76
C GLU A 299 -7.01 18.41 22.48
N ALA A 300 -8.21 18.94 22.19
CA ALA A 300 -9.46 18.40 22.73
C ALA A 300 -9.71 16.96 22.26
N ASP A 301 -9.41 16.62 20.99
CA ASP A 301 -9.49 15.23 20.49
C ASP A 301 -8.52 14.32 21.27
N ALA A 302 -7.32 14.80 21.58
CA ALA A 302 -6.33 14.03 22.34
C ALA A 302 -6.76 13.80 23.80
N GLU A 303 -7.43 14.77 24.40
CA GLU A 303 -7.96 14.64 25.76
C GLU A 303 -9.13 13.65 25.81
N LEU A 304 -10.04 13.70 24.85
CA LEU A 304 -11.13 12.71 24.73
C LEU A 304 -10.58 11.29 24.58
N THR A 305 -9.52 11.11 23.78
CA THR A 305 -8.85 9.80 23.69
C THR A 305 -8.39 9.30 25.06
N ARG A 306 -7.72 10.15 25.86
CA ARG A 306 -7.24 9.75 27.19
C ARG A 306 -8.37 9.34 28.13
N LYS A 307 -9.51 10.04 28.08
CA LYS A 307 -10.69 9.73 28.91
C LYS A 307 -11.37 8.40 28.52
N THR A 308 -11.26 7.99 27.26
CA THR A 308 -11.90 6.75 26.75
C THR A 308 -11.02 5.50 26.85
N LEU A 309 -9.72 5.63 27.16
CA LEU A 309 -8.78 4.50 27.24
C LEU A 309 -9.29 3.31 28.08
N PRO A 310 -9.88 3.48 29.29
CA PRO A 310 -10.35 2.35 30.08
C PRO A 310 -11.43 1.52 29.35
N ALA A 311 -12.39 2.19 28.71
CA ALA A 311 -13.45 1.51 27.95
C ALA A 311 -12.89 0.78 26.71
N LEU A 312 -11.89 1.37 26.04
CA LEU A 312 -11.23 0.77 24.90
C LEU A 312 -10.43 -0.49 25.26
N ARG A 313 -9.78 -0.52 26.43
CA ARG A 313 -9.03 -1.69 26.93
C ARG A 313 -9.93 -2.88 27.24
N GLU A 314 -11.15 -2.67 27.65
CA GLU A 314 -12.11 -3.74 27.86
C GLU A 314 -12.45 -4.51 26.58
N LEU A 315 -12.34 -3.89 25.39
CA LEU A 315 -12.63 -4.53 24.10
C LEU A 315 -11.73 -5.75 23.79
N TYR A 316 -10.50 -5.76 24.31
CA TYR A 316 -9.53 -6.84 24.06
C TYR A 316 -8.96 -7.46 25.36
N ARG A 317 -9.61 -7.24 26.48
CA ARG A 317 -9.20 -7.82 27.78
C ARG A 317 -9.28 -9.33 27.79
N ARG A 318 -10.27 -9.90 27.10
CA ARG A 318 -10.51 -11.34 27.02
C ARG A 318 -10.46 -11.82 25.58
N GLU A 319 -9.87 -12.99 25.40
CA GLU A 319 -9.85 -13.66 24.10
C GLU A 319 -11.28 -14.08 23.69
N ARG A 320 -11.60 -13.89 22.42
CA ARG A 320 -12.85 -14.39 21.81
C ARG A 320 -12.68 -15.82 21.35
N SER A 321 -13.55 -16.71 21.79
CA SER A 321 -13.68 -18.06 21.25
C SER A 321 -14.26 -17.97 19.84
N ARG A 322 -13.50 -18.38 18.83
CA ARG A 322 -13.88 -18.26 17.42
C ARG A 322 -13.51 -19.47 16.54
N VAL A 323 -12.70 -20.37 17.06
CA VAL A 323 -12.32 -21.61 16.38
C VAL A 323 -13.33 -22.68 16.74
N PRO A 324 -14.20 -23.11 15.80
CA PRO A 324 -15.17 -24.15 16.06
C PRO A 324 -14.47 -25.48 16.33
N VAL A 325 -14.93 -26.20 17.34
CA VAL A 325 -14.44 -27.53 17.66
C VAL A 325 -15.59 -28.49 17.93
N GLU A 326 -15.41 -29.73 17.49
CA GLU A 326 -16.23 -30.87 17.89
C GLU A 326 -15.50 -31.65 18.98
N MET A 327 -16.24 -32.07 20.00
CA MET A 327 -15.74 -32.84 21.12
C MET A 327 -16.47 -34.18 21.21
N LYS A 328 -15.73 -35.26 21.44
CA LYS A 328 -16.28 -36.57 21.73
C LYS A 328 -15.67 -37.09 23.02
N ILE A 329 -16.49 -37.31 24.04
CA ILE A 329 -16.07 -38.00 25.28
C ILE A 329 -16.53 -39.44 25.23
N GLU A 330 -15.61 -40.36 25.49
CA GLU A 330 -15.82 -41.80 25.60
C GLU A 330 -15.52 -42.19 27.04
N ILE A 331 -16.48 -42.81 27.73
CA ILE A 331 -16.36 -43.20 29.14
C ILE A 331 -16.67 -44.68 29.24
N GLU A 332 -15.77 -45.44 29.86
CA GLU A 332 -15.88 -46.86 30.15
C GLU A 332 -15.43 -47.14 31.59
N GLU A 333 -15.61 -48.35 32.09
CA GLU A 333 -15.23 -48.74 33.48
C GLU A 333 -13.73 -48.42 33.77
N GLY A 334 -12.87 -48.47 32.75
CA GLY A 334 -11.43 -48.28 32.89
C GLY A 334 -10.97 -46.83 32.78
N GLY A 335 -11.84 -45.85 32.55
CA GLY A 335 -11.47 -44.44 32.43
C GLY A 335 -12.28 -43.65 31.44
N GLU A 336 -11.82 -42.44 31.19
CA GLU A 336 -12.43 -41.52 30.22
C GLU A 336 -11.39 -40.99 29.21
N LYS A 337 -11.85 -40.77 28.00
CA LYS A 337 -11.08 -40.18 26.92
C LYS A 337 -11.86 -39.06 26.24
N LEU A 338 -11.27 -37.87 26.14
CA LEU A 338 -11.81 -36.77 25.38
C LEU A 338 -11.05 -36.57 24.09
N THR A 339 -11.75 -36.62 22.99
CA THR A 339 -11.22 -36.25 21.65
C THR A 339 -11.78 -34.88 21.25
N VAL A 340 -10.90 -33.99 20.76
CA VAL A 340 -11.25 -32.66 20.25
C VAL A 340 -10.71 -32.48 18.86
N THR A 341 -11.52 -31.95 17.94
CA THR A 341 -11.09 -31.68 16.57
C THR A 341 -11.64 -30.33 16.07
N ASP A 342 -10.83 -29.62 15.26
CA ASP A 342 -11.25 -28.45 14.50
C ASP A 342 -11.54 -28.76 13.03
N GLY A 343 -11.71 -30.03 12.68
CA GLY A 343 -11.90 -30.52 11.32
C GLY A 343 -10.57 -30.79 10.57
N THR A 344 -9.48 -30.13 10.97
CA THR A 344 -8.14 -30.33 10.38
C THR A 344 -7.18 -31.03 11.34
N ASN A 345 -7.14 -30.57 12.58
CA ASN A 345 -6.32 -31.13 13.64
C ASN A 345 -7.20 -31.92 14.62
N LYS A 346 -6.64 -32.96 15.17
CA LYS A 346 -7.28 -33.81 16.18
C LYS A 346 -6.35 -34.01 17.37
N ALA A 347 -6.84 -33.77 18.57
CA ALA A 347 -6.15 -34.01 19.82
C ALA A 347 -7.01 -34.81 20.78
N PHE A 348 -6.40 -35.41 21.76
CA PHE A 348 -7.09 -36.17 22.80
C PHE A 348 -6.35 -36.06 24.14
N ALA A 349 -7.09 -36.26 25.22
CA ALA A 349 -6.57 -36.42 26.54
C ALA A 349 -7.28 -37.64 27.22
N TYR A 350 -6.61 -38.27 28.16
CA TYR A 350 -7.14 -39.35 28.95
C TYR A 350 -7.27 -38.86 30.38
N GLY A 351 -8.42 -39.19 31.02
CA GLY A 351 -8.63 -38.86 32.40
C GLY A 351 -8.03 -39.93 33.34
N ASP A 352 -7.66 -39.48 34.53
CA ASP A 352 -7.11 -40.34 35.58
C ASP A 352 -8.19 -40.72 36.62
N ALA A 353 -9.44 -40.26 36.45
CA ALA A 353 -10.52 -40.57 37.39
C ALA A 353 -11.08 -41.97 37.11
N GLU A 354 -11.37 -42.71 38.17
CA GLU A 354 -12.13 -43.96 38.05
C GLU A 354 -13.63 -43.64 37.95
N PRO A 355 -14.29 -43.89 36.79
CA PRO A 355 -15.72 -43.65 36.62
C PRO A 355 -16.52 -44.49 37.60
N GLN A 356 -17.52 -43.88 38.20
CA GLN A 356 -18.43 -44.56 39.16
C GLN A 356 -19.80 -44.78 38.50
N PRO A 357 -20.52 -45.88 38.78
CA PRO A 357 -21.87 -46.04 38.29
C PRO A 357 -22.78 -44.86 38.68
N ALA A 358 -23.39 -44.23 37.70
CA ALA A 358 -24.26 -43.07 37.93
C ALA A 358 -25.70 -43.52 38.22
N ARG A 359 -26.38 -42.76 39.07
CA ARG A 359 -27.80 -43.02 39.42
C ARG A 359 -28.77 -42.47 38.36
N THR A 360 -28.31 -41.49 37.59
CA THR A 360 -29.06 -40.81 36.51
C THR A 360 -28.12 -40.57 35.34
N ASP A 361 -28.66 -40.45 34.14
CA ASP A 361 -27.89 -40.15 32.94
C ASP A 361 -27.16 -38.81 33.08
N PRO A 362 -25.81 -38.80 33.08
CA PRO A 362 -25.02 -37.58 33.25
C PRO A 362 -24.74 -36.82 31.94
N THR A 363 -25.24 -37.26 30.76
CA THR A 363 -24.97 -36.73 29.43
C THR A 363 -25.11 -35.20 29.33
N GLU A 364 -26.22 -34.67 29.90
CA GLU A 364 -26.46 -33.21 29.84
C GLU A 364 -25.46 -32.43 30.72
N SER A 365 -25.10 -32.97 31.89
CA SER A 365 -24.12 -32.31 32.77
C SER A 365 -22.70 -32.34 32.21
N LEU A 366 -22.31 -33.42 31.54
CA LEU A 366 -21.03 -33.57 30.84
C LEU A 366 -20.96 -32.59 29.67
N SER A 367 -21.97 -32.56 28.81
CA SER A 367 -22.05 -31.62 27.67
C SER A 367 -21.96 -30.17 28.15
N ARG A 368 -22.66 -29.81 29.24
CA ARG A 368 -22.60 -28.47 29.85
C ARG A 368 -21.20 -28.13 30.39
N SER A 369 -20.50 -29.11 30.94
CA SER A 369 -19.11 -28.93 31.44
C SER A 369 -18.10 -28.77 30.28
N LEU A 370 -18.23 -29.58 29.25
CA LEU A 370 -17.37 -29.53 28.05
C LEU A 370 -17.59 -28.26 27.24
N SER A 371 -18.80 -27.72 27.18
CA SER A 371 -19.10 -26.47 26.44
C SER A 371 -18.48 -25.21 27.05
N LYS A 372 -17.91 -25.27 28.26
CA LYS A 372 -17.26 -24.12 28.93
C LYS A 372 -15.84 -23.86 28.40
N THR A 373 -15.71 -23.38 27.19
CA THR A 373 -14.44 -23.09 26.52
C THR A 373 -13.94 -21.66 26.72
N GLY A 374 -14.59 -20.86 27.54
CA GLY A 374 -14.23 -19.46 27.78
C GLY A 374 -12.78 -19.29 28.24
N GLY A 375 -12.08 -18.26 27.69
CA GLY A 375 -10.65 -18.01 27.91
C GLY A 375 -9.72 -18.82 27.02
N THR A 376 -10.28 -19.53 26.01
CA THR A 376 -9.56 -20.21 24.95
C THR A 376 -10.04 -19.70 23.57
N PRO A 377 -9.30 -19.91 22.48
CA PRO A 377 -9.76 -19.56 21.14
C PRO A 377 -10.93 -20.45 20.64
N PHE A 378 -11.28 -21.50 21.36
CA PHE A 378 -12.18 -22.54 20.89
C PHE A 378 -13.64 -22.28 21.27
N SER A 379 -14.56 -22.65 20.37
CA SER A 379 -16.00 -22.64 20.56
C SER A 379 -16.55 -24.06 20.33
N ALA A 380 -17.12 -24.70 21.33
CA ALA A 380 -17.69 -26.02 21.16
C ALA A 380 -18.97 -25.94 20.31
N GLU A 381 -18.98 -26.55 19.13
CA GLU A 381 -20.16 -26.59 18.24
C GLU A 381 -20.93 -27.89 18.38
N LYS A 382 -20.22 -29.00 18.59
CA LYS A 382 -20.80 -30.32 18.76
C LYS A 382 -20.12 -31.05 19.92
N ILE A 383 -20.90 -31.69 20.75
CA ILE A 383 -20.41 -32.51 21.85
C ILE A 383 -21.16 -33.85 21.83
N ASP A 384 -20.42 -34.91 21.57
CA ASP A 384 -20.90 -36.29 21.57
C ASP A 384 -20.45 -36.96 22.89
N VAL A 385 -21.37 -37.62 23.59
CA VAL A 385 -21.08 -38.36 24.82
C VAL A 385 -21.41 -39.83 24.57
N GLU A 386 -20.39 -40.68 24.67
CA GLU A 386 -20.53 -42.13 24.55
C GLU A 386 -20.14 -42.79 25.89
N MET A 387 -20.95 -43.72 26.34
CA MET A 387 -20.71 -44.50 27.57
C MET A 387 -20.87 -45.98 27.27
N ASP A 388 -19.81 -46.75 27.54
CA ASP A 388 -19.84 -48.20 27.40
C ASP A 388 -20.03 -48.86 28.80
N GLY A 389 -20.92 -49.83 28.87
CA GLY A 389 -21.20 -50.58 30.10
C GLY A 389 -22.14 -49.92 31.12
N GLY A 390 -22.76 -48.76 30.81
CA GLY A 390 -23.75 -48.10 31.66
C GLY A 390 -23.59 -46.59 31.79
N PRO A 391 -24.46 -45.90 32.55
CA PRO A 391 -24.24 -44.52 32.88
C PRO A 391 -23.11 -44.38 33.91
N TRP A 392 -22.09 -43.63 33.56
CA TRP A 392 -20.91 -43.40 34.41
C TRP A 392 -20.87 -41.96 34.96
N PHE A 393 -20.64 -41.84 36.28
CA PHE A 393 -20.36 -40.55 36.91
C PHE A 393 -18.86 -40.29 36.93
N VAL A 394 -18.46 -39.13 36.41
CA VAL A 394 -17.08 -38.59 36.52
C VAL A 394 -17.15 -37.24 37.23
N PRO A 395 -16.29 -36.98 38.23
CA PRO A 395 -16.28 -35.69 38.92
C PRO A 395 -16.10 -34.51 37.97
N GLY A 396 -16.83 -33.41 38.17
CA GLY A 396 -16.79 -32.23 37.32
C GLY A 396 -15.39 -31.57 37.26
N SER A 397 -14.56 -31.74 38.31
CA SER A 397 -13.14 -31.31 38.29
C SER A 397 -12.32 -32.09 37.28
N ALA A 398 -12.49 -33.42 37.23
CA ALA A 398 -11.77 -34.29 36.26
C ALA A 398 -12.19 -33.96 34.83
N ILE A 399 -13.49 -33.76 34.54
CA ILE A 399 -13.98 -33.32 33.22
C ILE A 399 -13.39 -31.96 32.82
N ASN A 400 -13.29 -31.02 33.76
CA ASN A 400 -12.70 -29.70 33.46
C ASN A 400 -11.18 -29.78 33.18
N GLU A 401 -10.47 -30.67 33.83
CA GLU A 401 -9.06 -30.94 33.63
C GLU A 401 -8.84 -31.61 32.26
N LEU A 402 -9.56 -32.69 31.99
CA LEU A 402 -9.56 -33.41 30.73
C LEU A 402 -9.86 -32.48 29.54
N ARG A 403 -10.86 -31.60 29.66
CA ARG A 403 -11.16 -30.58 28.64
C ARG A 403 -9.98 -29.63 28.41
N ARG A 404 -9.37 -29.11 29.49
CA ARG A 404 -8.23 -28.19 29.39
C ARG A 404 -7.07 -28.84 28.67
N GLU A 405 -6.69 -30.07 29.07
CA GLU A 405 -5.58 -30.82 28.44
C GLU A 405 -5.82 -31.10 26.96
N ALA A 406 -7.04 -31.55 26.61
CA ALA A 406 -7.37 -31.81 25.19
C ALA A 406 -7.35 -30.53 24.33
N LEU A 407 -7.85 -29.42 24.86
CA LEU A 407 -7.81 -28.12 24.17
C LEU A 407 -6.41 -27.56 24.08
N ASP A 408 -5.57 -27.69 25.11
CA ASP A 408 -4.16 -27.26 25.07
C ASP A 408 -3.34 -28.12 24.08
N ALA A 409 -3.62 -29.41 24.01
CA ALA A 409 -3.00 -30.30 23.01
C ALA A 409 -3.42 -29.93 21.58
N LEU A 410 -4.69 -29.53 21.36
CA LEU A 410 -5.16 -29.05 20.07
C LEU A 410 -4.52 -27.71 19.71
N LEU A 411 -4.40 -26.79 20.68
CA LEU A 411 -3.77 -25.48 20.49
C LEU A 411 -2.31 -25.64 20.02
N LYS A 412 -1.52 -26.51 20.69
CA LYS A 412 -0.14 -26.83 20.30
C LYS A 412 -0.04 -27.35 18.86
N LYS A 413 -0.99 -28.18 18.41
CA LYS A 413 -1.02 -28.65 17.02
C LYS A 413 -1.31 -27.53 16.02
N ARG A 414 -2.15 -26.59 16.40
CA ARG A 414 -2.47 -25.41 15.58
C ARG A 414 -1.33 -24.41 15.52
N GLU A 415 -0.47 -24.36 16.52
CA GLU A 415 0.75 -23.53 16.56
C GLU A 415 1.87 -24.03 15.63
N ALA A 416 1.73 -25.22 15.04
CA ALA A 416 2.73 -25.76 14.13
C ALA A 416 2.86 -24.86 12.89
N LEU A 417 4.08 -24.36 12.65
CA LEU A 417 4.39 -23.59 11.44
C LEU A 417 4.27 -24.47 10.19
N ARG A 418 3.85 -23.85 9.10
CA ARG A 418 3.75 -24.48 7.77
C ARG A 418 4.59 -23.67 6.77
N PRO A 419 5.92 -23.85 6.77
CA PRO A 419 6.83 -23.12 5.90
C PRO A 419 6.49 -23.34 4.41
N TRP A 420 6.63 -22.29 3.62
CA TRP A 420 6.56 -22.39 2.17
C TRP A 420 7.86 -23.02 1.62
N PRO A 421 7.77 -23.85 0.58
CA PRO A 421 8.97 -24.34 -0.11
C PRO A 421 9.74 -23.18 -0.70
N VAL A 422 11.08 -23.25 -0.60
CA VAL A 422 11.97 -22.23 -1.15
C VAL A 422 12.95 -22.83 -2.15
N ASN A 423 13.27 -22.07 -3.19
CA ASN A 423 14.33 -22.38 -4.14
C ASN A 423 15.64 -21.72 -3.69
N GLU A 424 16.76 -22.32 -4.05
CA GLU A 424 18.06 -21.66 -3.99
C GLU A 424 18.15 -20.66 -5.15
N VAL A 425 18.35 -19.40 -4.82
CA VAL A 425 18.48 -18.30 -5.79
C VAL A 425 19.73 -17.51 -5.46
N GLU A 426 20.67 -17.47 -6.40
CA GLU A 426 21.82 -16.58 -6.33
C GLU A 426 21.46 -15.24 -7.00
N LEU A 427 21.73 -14.16 -6.28
CA LEU A 427 21.61 -12.84 -6.85
C LEU A 427 22.85 -12.52 -7.70
N PRO A 428 22.68 -12.00 -8.91
CA PRO A 428 23.83 -11.52 -9.68
C PRO A 428 24.51 -10.38 -8.92
N PRO A 429 25.83 -10.23 -9.08
CA PRO A 429 26.52 -9.06 -8.54
C PRO A 429 25.93 -7.78 -9.13
N LEU A 430 25.86 -6.72 -8.33
CA LEU A 430 25.38 -5.43 -8.82
C LEU A 430 26.26 -4.98 -9.99
N PRO A 431 25.65 -4.59 -11.12
CA PRO A 431 26.43 -4.01 -12.22
C PRO A 431 27.08 -2.71 -11.76
N LEU A 432 28.25 -2.43 -12.30
CA LEU A 432 28.92 -1.16 -12.09
C LEU A 432 29.06 -0.47 -13.46
N ARG A 433 28.31 0.59 -13.66
CA ARG A 433 28.34 1.35 -14.89
C ARG A 433 29.48 2.38 -14.89
N THR A 434 30.01 2.61 -16.07
CA THR A 434 30.86 3.77 -16.37
C THR A 434 30.02 4.83 -17.08
N LEU A 435 30.44 6.10 -16.98
CA LEU A 435 29.79 7.18 -17.71
C LEU A 435 29.83 6.90 -19.21
N PRO A 436 28.71 6.98 -19.93
CA PRO A 436 28.70 6.84 -21.36
C PRO A 436 29.44 8.04 -22.01
N PRO A 437 30.14 7.83 -23.16
CA PRO A 437 30.88 8.88 -23.83
C PRO A 437 30.01 10.04 -24.32
N HIS A 438 28.74 9.74 -24.59
CA HIS A 438 27.75 10.73 -25.01
C HIS A 438 26.45 10.51 -24.24
N ARG A 439 25.94 11.60 -23.70
CA ARG A 439 24.62 11.62 -23.01
C ARG A 439 23.65 12.37 -23.90
N THR A 440 22.44 11.82 -24.02
CA THR A 440 21.37 12.51 -24.76
C THR A 440 20.51 13.35 -23.80
N LEU A 441 19.80 14.31 -24.37
CA LEU A 441 18.83 15.13 -23.65
C LEU A 441 17.44 14.85 -24.22
N ARG A 442 16.48 14.58 -23.34
CA ARG A 442 15.06 14.57 -23.65
C ARG A 442 14.41 15.80 -23.03
N ALA A 443 13.37 16.32 -23.65
CA ALA A 443 12.66 17.49 -23.11
C ALA A 443 11.16 17.20 -23.02
N ARG A 444 10.63 17.27 -21.82
CA ARG A 444 9.21 17.12 -21.56
C ARG A 444 8.55 18.49 -21.41
N PHE A 445 7.42 18.68 -22.07
CA PHE A 445 6.61 19.91 -22.01
C PHE A 445 5.16 19.57 -21.65
N GLU A 446 4.48 20.50 -20.97
CA GLU A 446 3.06 20.34 -20.62
C GLU A 446 2.16 20.57 -21.83
N ARG A 447 2.56 21.46 -22.74
CA ARG A 447 1.81 21.85 -23.93
C ARG A 447 2.74 22.08 -25.11
N TRP A 448 2.25 21.84 -26.32
CA TRP A 448 2.99 22.07 -27.55
C TRP A 448 3.47 23.53 -27.67
N GLU A 449 2.67 24.50 -27.25
CA GLU A 449 2.99 25.92 -27.32
C GLU A 449 4.23 26.32 -26.50
N GLN A 450 4.64 25.49 -25.52
CA GLN A 450 5.87 25.70 -24.75
C GLN A 450 7.14 25.23 -25.48
N VAL A 451 7.02 24.41 -26.53
CA VAL A 451 8.17 23.82 -27.25
C VAL A 451 8.90 24.90 -28.04
N PRO A 452 10.15 25.24 -27.68
CA PRO A 452 10.94 26.19 -28.44
C PRO A 452 11.64 25.51 -29.63
N GLU A 453 12.05 26.29 -30.65
CA GLU A 453 12.75 25.76 -31.81
C GLU A 453 14.07 25.04 -31.45
N GLN A 454 14.78 25.52 -30.44
CA GLN A 454 15.99 24.89 -29.91
C GLN A 454 15.77 23.45 -29.45
N ALA A 455 14.58 23.12 -28.90
CA ALA A 455 14.24 21.75 -28.52
C ALA A 455 14.16 20.83 -29.73
N LEU A 456 13.62 21.32 -30.85
CA LEU A 456 13.40 20.53 -32.08
C LEU A 456 14.69 19.96 -32.68
N SER A 457 15.79 20.71 -32.60
CA SER A 457 17.09 20.31 -33.18
C SER A 457 18.03 19.65 -32.18
N GLY A 458 17.84 19.84 -30.88
CA GLY A 458 18.87 19.55 -29.87
C GLY A 458 18.50 18.51 -28.81
N VAL A 459 17.36 17.85 -28.93
CA VAL A 459 16.99 16.77 -28.01
C VAL A 459 16.81 15.44 -28.76
N GLU A 460 17.01 14.35 -28.06
CA GLU A 460 16.76 13.00 -28.58
C GLU A 460 15.24 12.79 -28.79
N TYR A 461 14.43 13.05 -27.77
CA TYR A 461 12.99 12.98 -27.82
C TYR A 461 12.35 14.21 -27.15
N LEU A 462 11.26 14.65 -27.75
CA LEU A 462 10.23 15.45 -27.08
C LEU A 462 9.30 14.51 -26.30
N ILE A 463 8.81 14.94 -25.13
CA ILE A 463 7.81 14.21 -24.36
C ILE A 463 6.63 15.15 -24.13
N LEU A 464 5.44 14.76 -24.55
CA LEU A 464 4.23 15.56 -24.44
C LEU A 464 3.07 14.70 -23.93
N PRO A 465 2.19 15.24 -23.07
CA PRO A 465 0.98 14.51 -22.67
C PRO A 465 0.19 14.02 -23.90
N ILE A 466 -0.31 12.80 -23.86
CA ILE A 466 -1.10 12.22 -24.97
C ILE A 466 -2.30 13.10 -25.37
N ALA A 467 -2.81 13.92 -24.46
CA ALA A 467 -3.83 14.92 -24.73
C ALA A 467 -3.38 16.03 -25.69
N GLN A 468 -2.08 16.17 -25.95
CA GLN A 468 -1.50 17.14 -26.88
C GLN A 468 -1.16 16.53 -28.26
N ALA A 469 -1.43 15.24 -28.48
CA ALA A 469 -1.03 14.53 -29.70
C ALA A 469 -1.49 15.24 -31.00
N ASP A 470 -2.70 15.78 -31.02
CA ASP A 470 -3.26 16.50 -32.19
C ASP A 470 -2.58 17.84 -32.47
N ARG A 471 -1.84 18.40 -31.49
CA ARG A 471 -1.09 19.66 -31.63
C ARG A 471 0.32 19.44 -32.22
N VAL A 472 0.83 18.20 -32.17
CA VAL A 472 2.18 17.88 -32.65
C VAL A 472 2.17 17.82 -34.20
N PRO A 473 2.93 18.69 -34.90
CA PRO A 473 3.07 18.62 -36.35
C PRO A 473 3.61 17.25 -36.79
N ARG A 474 3.22 16.82 -37.99
CA ARG A 474 3.52 15.48 -38.47
C ARG A 474 5.03 15.18 -38.53
N GLU A 475 5.82 16.18 -38.93
CA GLU A 475 7.29 16.13 -39.04
C GLU A 475 8.01 15.92 -37.71
N TRP A 476 7.36 16.16 -36.56
CA TRP A 476 7.94 15.99 -35.22
C TRP A 476 7.47 14.75 -34.50
N ARG A 477 6.49 14.00 -35.04
CA ARG A 477 5.92 12.84 -34.36
C ARG A 477 6.93 11.72 -34.14
N GLU A 478 7.76 11.41 -35.09
CA GLU A 478 8.84 10.39 -34.97
C GLU A 478 9.86 10.72 -33.86
N LYS A 479 9.87 11.96 -33.41
CA LYS A 479 10.74 12.46 -32.35
C LYS A 479 9.96 12.75 -31.05
N THR A 480 8.67 12.40 -30.99
CA THR A 480 7.81 12.69 -29.85
C THR A 480 7.30 11.41 -29.19
N LEU A 481 7.59 11.28 -27.89
CA LEU A 481 6.96 10.31 -26.99
C LEU A 481 5.70 10.91 -26.38
N LEU A 482 4.64 10.14 -26.31
CA LEU A 482 3.38 10.55 -25.71
C LEU A 482 3.30 10.09 -24.25
N GLU A 483 3.38 11.05 -23.30
CA GLU A 483 3.26 10.79 -21.86
C GLU A 483 1.83 10.44 -21.51
N LEU A 484 1.61 9.28 -20.87
CA LEU A 484 0.30 8.88 -20.36
C LEU A 484 0.04 9.47 -18.96
N PRO A 485 -1.23 9.79 -18.60
CA PRO A 485 -1.56 10.35 -17.30
C PRO A 485 -1.16 9.39 -16.16
N ARG A 486 -0.30 9.81 -15.23
CA ARG A 486 0.15 8.97 -14.08
C ARG A 486 -0.99 8.41 -13.26
N VAL A 487 -2.12 9.09 -13.19
CA VAL A 487 -3.34 8.65 -12.53
C VAL A 487 -4.54 8.85 -13.43
N MET A 488 -5.43 7.86 -13.46
CA MET A 488 -6.59 7.82 -14.37
C MET A 488 -7.84 7.46 -13.58
N PHE A 489 -8.57 8.45 -13.08
CA PHE A 489 -9.84 8.26 -12.37
C PHE A 489 -11.03 8.44 -13.31
N GLY A 490 -12.11 7.68 -13.05
CA GLY A 490 -13.35 7.77 -13.82
C GLY A 490 -13.14 7.40 -15.29
N ALA A 491 -13.70 8.18 -16.18
CA ALA A 491 -13.64 7.95 -17.63
C ALA A 491 -12.25 8.16 -18.26
N LEU A 492 -11.25 8.62 -17.49
CA LEU A 492 -9.93 8.94 -18.04
C LEU A 492 -9.16 7.69 -18.50
N GLU A 493 -9.40 6.52 -17.90
CA GLU A 493 -8.82 5.26 -18.37
C GLU A 493 -9.28 4.92 -19.79
N GLU A 494 -10.59 4.99 -20.05
CA GLU A 494 -11.16 4.72 -21.38
C GLU A 494 -10.75 5.80 -22.40
N ASP A 495 -10.70 7.07 -21.98
CA ASP A 495 -10.23 8.17 -22.83
C ASP A 495 -8.76 7.95 -23.22
N THR A 496 -7.91 7.55 -22.28
CA THR A 496 -6.49 7.23 -22.54
C THR A 496 -6.36 6.07 -23.52
N ALA A 497 -7.14 4.98 -23.33
CA ALA A 497 -7.14 3.84 -24.25
C ALA A 497 -7.56 4.24 -25.68
N ARG A 498 -8.61 5.07 -25.81
CA ARG A 498 -9.05 5.60 -27.11
C ARG A 498 -7.97 6.45 -27.78
N ARG A 499 -7.26 7.29 -27.03
CA ARG A 499 -6.16 8.12 -27.55
C ARG A 499 -4.97 7.28 -27.99
N ILE A 500 -4.61 6.23 -27.25
CA ILE A 500 -3.58 5.26 -27.65
C ILE A 500 -3.98 4.65 -29.00
N ALA A 501 -5.19 4.13 -29.13
CA ALA A 501 -5.70 3.52 -30.37
C ALA A 501 -5.67 4.53 -31.55
N ALA A 502 -5.96 5.81 -31.29
CA ALA A 502 -5.92 6.83 -32.34
C ALA A 502 -4.50 7.29 -32.73
N THR A 503 -3.49 7.05 -31.89
CA THR A 503 -2.11 7.55 -32.09
C THR A 503 -1.11 6.45 -32.43
N GLN A 504 -1.42 5.18 -32.23
CA GLN A 504 -0.48 4.07 -32.41
C GLN A 504 0.13 3.99 -33.81
N ASP A 505 -0.64 4.36 -34.85
CA ASP A 505 -0.22 4.34 -36.26
C ASP A 505 0.00 5.76 -36.82
N ALA A 506 0.05 6.79 -35.92
CA ALA A 506 0.15 8.18 -36.33
C ALA A 506 1.62 8.67 -36.49
N GLY A 507 2.60 7.78 -36.36
CA GLY A 507 4.02 8.06 -36.55
C GLY A 507 4.72 8.65 -35.32
N PHE A 508 4.18 8.50 -34.10
CA PHE A 508 4.85 8.87 -32.87
C PHE A 508 5.96 7.87 -32.50
N ALA A 509 6.99 8.34 -31.78
CA ALA A 509 8.11 7.50 -31.32
C ALA A 509 7.70 6.41 -30.32
N GLY A 510 6.61 6.59 -29.61
CA GLY A 510 6.09 5.68 -28.62
C GLY A 510 5.40 6.38 -27.44
N TYR A 511 5.30 5.67 -26.33
CA TYR A 511 4.57 6.12 -25.14
C TYR A 511 5.48 6.15 -23.91
N GLU A 512 5.41 7.24 -23.11
CA GLU A 512 6.02 7.26 -21.79
C GLU A 512 5.00 6.75 -20.74
N VAL A 513 5.35 5.64 -20.09
CA VAL A 513 4.51 4.92 -19.14
C VAL A 513 4.97 5.16 -17.71
N SER A 514 4.06 5.58 -16.83
CA SER A 514 4.34 5.97 -15.43
C SER A 514 3.41 5.33 -14.42
N ASN A 515 2.64 4.31 -14.84
CA ASN A 515 1.76 3.51 -13.98
C ASN A 515 1.72 2.09 -14.49
N ILE A 516 1.49 1.13 -13.61
CA ILE A 516 1.43 -0.31 -13.95
C ILE A 516 0.34 -0.61 -14.99
N ALA A 517 -0.77 0.12 -15.00
CA ALA A 517 -1.85 -0.01 -15.98
C ALA A 517 -1.39 0.27 -17.42
N HIS A 518 -0.40 1.15 -17.59
CA HIS A 518 0.10 1.54 -18.91
C HIS A 518 0.81 0.41 -19.63
N LEU A 519 1.45 -0.53 -18.89
CA LEU A 519 2.10 -1.70 -19.47
C LEU A 519 1.11 -2.53 -20.27
N ARG A 520 -0.12 -2.67 -19.73
CA ARG A 520 -1.19 -3.38 -20.41
C ARG A 520 -1.81 -2.58 -21.55
N LEU A 521 -2.06 -1.29 -21.32
CA LEU A 521 -2.64 -0.40 -22.35
C LEU A 521 -1.75 -0.24 -23.58
N CYS A 522 -0.42 -0.26 -23.41
CA CYS A 522 0.55 -0.13 -24.48
C CYS A 522 1.22 -1.45 -24.88
N ARG A 523 0.64 -2.60 -24.54
CA ARG A 523 1.23 -3.91 -24.84
C ARG A 523 1.43 -4.09 -26.34
N GLY A 524 2.68 -4.39 -26.74
CA GLY A 524 3.07 -4.53 -28.15
C GLY A 524 3.40 -3.19 -28.84
N LEU A 525 3.28 -2.06 -28.16
CA LEU A 525 3.66 -0.75 -28.66
C LEU A 525 5.03 -0.31 -28.09
N PRO A 526 5.77 0.60 -28.74
CA PRO A 526 7.00 1.15 -28.17
C PRO A 526 6.73 1.89 -26.85
N MET A 527 7.41 1.48 -25.76
CA MET A 527 7.24 2.05 -24.42
C MET A 527 8.56 2.53 -23.85
N THR A 528 8.54 3.67 -23.15
CA THR A 528 9.61 4.16 -22.28
C THR A 528 9.09 4.35 -20.86
N GLY A 529 9.90 4.03 -19.85
CA GLY A 529 9.49 4.16 -18.46
C GLY A 529 9.71 5.57 -17.91
N GLY A 530 8.65 6.20 -17.37
CA GLY A 530 8.70 7.46 -16.65
C GLY A 530 8.92 7.27 -15.14
N PHE A 531 9.22 8.35 -14.42
CA PHE A 531 9.57 8.29 -12.98
C PHE A 531 8.46 7.77 -12.06
N GLY A 532 7.20 7.82 -12.50
CA GLY A 532 6.06 7.31 -11.73
C GLY A 532 6.07 5.79 -11.51
N LEU A 533 6.91 5.03 -12.23
CA LEU A 533 7.15 3.60 -12.01
C LEU A 533 7.99 3.33 -10.75
N ASN A 534 8.56 4.36 -10.13
CA ASN A 534 9.36 4.29 -8.90
C ASN A 534 10.55 3.32 -8.99
N VAL A 535 11.28 3.33 -10.11
CA VAL A 535 12.45 2.46 -10.29
C VAL A 535 13.63 2.96 -9.47
N THR A 536 14.14 2.12 -8.56
CA THR A 536 15.19 2.46 -7.59
C THR A 536 16.33 1.45 -7.53
N ASN A 537 16.25 0.34 -8.26
CA ASN A 537 17.26 -0.71 -8.28
C ASN A 537 17.33 -1.42 -9.65
N ASP A 538 18.41 -2.15 -9.86
CA ASP A 538 18.66 -2.86 -11.12
C ASP A 538 17.64 -3.96 -11.41
N LEU A 539 17.26 -4.74 -10.38
CA LEU A 539 16.34 -5.85 -10.55
C LEU A 539 14.95 -5.39 -11.01
N ALA A 540 14.44 -4.28 -10.45
CA ALA A 540 13.20 -3.67 -10.92
C ALA A 540 13.35 -3.10 -12.34
N ALA A 541 14.47 -2.43 -12.63
CA ALA A 541 14.76 -1.90 -13.98
C ALA A 541 14.81 -3.03 -15.00
N GLN A 542 15.50 -4.13 -14.69
CA GLN A 542 15.55 -5.34 -15.52
C GLN A 542 14.15 -5.94 -15.75
N TYR A 543 13.35 -6.03 -14.69
CA TYR A 543 11.99 -6.57 -14.83
C TYR A 543 11.11 -5.72 -15.77
N TYR A 544 11.21 -4.38 -15.67
CA TYR A 544 10.53 -3.50 -16.62
C TYR A 544 11.09 -3.60 -18.06
N ALA A 545 12.39 -3.79 -18.23
CA ALA A 545 12.99 -4.04 -19.54
C ALA A 545 12.46 -5.34 -20.16
N ASP A 546 12.34 -6.40 -19.37
CA ASP A 546 11.74 -7.69 -19.78
C ASP A 546 10.26 -7.56 -20.16
N LEU A 547 9.54 -6.63 -19.53
CA LEU A 547 8.14 -6.28 -19.88
C LEU A 547 8.04 -5.39 -21.13
N GLY A 548 9.15 -5.05 -21.77
CA GLY A 548 9.18 -4.38 -23.07
C GLY A 548 9.56 -2.91 -23.05
N LEU A 549 9.97 -2.33 -21.92
CA LEU A 549 10.43 -0.94 -21.91
C LEU A 549 11.75 -0.78 -22.65
N SER A 550 11.83 0.22 -23.53
CA SER A 550 13.02 0.55 -24.32
C SER A 550 13.98 1.51 -23.62
N SER A 551 13.54 2.16 -22.55
CA SER A 551 14.38 2.95 -21.62
C SER A 551 13.65 3.10 -20.28
N VAL A 552 14.39 3.44 -19.21
CA VAL A 552 13.86 3.56 -17.85
C VAL A 552 14.32 4.86 -17.22
N LEU A 553 13.39 5.65 -16.67
CA LEU A 553 13.70 6.83 -15.88
C LEU A 553 13.80 6.44 -14.39
N ILE A 554 14.98 6.63 -13.80
CA ILE A 554 15.25 6.34 -12.40
C ILE A 554 14.57 7.39 -11.53
N LEU A 555 14.02 6.96 -10.42
CA LEU A 555 13.32 7.84 -9.47
C LEU A 555 14.29 8.92 -8.93
N PRO A 556 13.91 10.22 -8.93
CA PRO A 556 14.77 11.31 -8.41
C PRO A 556 15.09 11.26 -6.91
N GLU A 557 14.65 10.24 -6.18
CA GLU A 557 15.02 9.96 -4.79
C GLU A 557 16.33 9.14 -4.66
N VAL A 558 16.81 8.54 -5.76
CA VAL A 558 17.99 7.67 -5.79
C VAL A 558 19.26 8.52 -5.86
N LYS A 559 20.26 8.21 -5.01
CA LYS A 559 21.56 8.88 -5.05
C LYS A 559 22.45 8.29 -6.15
N ASP A 560 23.45 9.05 -6.59
CA ASP A 560 24.33 8.70 -7.70
C ASP A 560 25.06 7.36 -7.52
N SER A 561 25.51 7.04 -6.31
CA SER A 561 26.15 5.74 -6.06
C SER A 561 25.23 4.52 -6.31
N ASP A 562 23.92 4.68 -6.14
CA ASP A 562 22.96 3.63 -6.44
C ASP A 562 22.51 3.69 -7.92
N ILE A 563 22.42 4.88 -8.52
CA ILE A 563 22.16 5.06 -9.95
C ILE A 563 23.18 4.29 -10.79
N SER A 564 24.48 4.35 -10.42
CA SER A 564 25.57 3.65 -11.12
C SER A 564 25.46 2.12 -11.09
N THR A 565 24.59 1.56 -10.25
CA THR A 565 24.34 0.11 -10.17
C THR A 565 23.09 -0.33 -10.93
N ILE A 566 22.48 0.53 -11.75
CA ILE A 566 21.26 0.21 -12.51
C ILE A 566 21.62 0.13 -14.00
N ALA A 567 21.70 -1.08 -14.55
CA ALA A 567 22.14 -1.35 -15.91
C ALA A 567 21.32 -2.46 -16.59
N PRO A 568 20.00 -2.28 -16.76
CA PRO A 568 19.15 -3.29 -17.36
C PRO A 568 19.55 -3.59 -18.82
N THR A 569 19.28 -4.83 -19.24
CA THR A 569 19.53 -5.28 -20.60
C THR A 569 18.30 -5.96 -21.19
N ARG A 570 18.19 -5.95 -22.53
CA ARG A 570 17.19 -6.74 -23.24
C ARG A 570 17.81 -7.32 -24.51
N ASP A 571 17.67 -8.63 -24.70
CA ASP A 571 18.28 -9.37 -25.82
C ASP A 571 19.80 -9.12 -25.92
N GLY A 572 20.49 -9.05 -24.76
CA GLY A 572 21.91 -8.79 -24.65
C GLY A 572 22.36 -7.36 -24.97
N LYS A 573 21.42 -6.42 -25.16
CA LYS A 573 21.69 -5.00 -25.41
C LYS A 573 21.33 -4.16 -24.20
N PRO A 574 22.14 -3.15 -23.84
CA PRO A 574 21.79 -2.20 -22.78
C PRO A 574 20.44 -1.52 -23.04
N VAL A 575 19.60 -1.43 -21.99
CA VAL A 575 18.40 -0.59 -21.98
C VAL A 575 18.78 0.74 -21.34
N PRO A 576 18.68 1.87 -22.07
CA PRO A 576 19.10 3.17 -21.57
C PRO A 576 18.38 3.58 -20.27
N THR A 577 19.13 4.16 -19.34
CA THR A 577 18.60 4.74 -18.11
C THR A 577 18.77 6.25 -18.08
N GLY A 578 17.84 6.95 -17.46
CA GLY A 578 17.87 8.40 -17.35
C GLY A 578 17.45 8.94 -16.00
N VAL A 579 17.65 10.23 -15.80
CA VAL A 579 17.21 10.98 -14.63
C VAL A 579 16.65 12.35 -15.03
N ILE A 580 15.84 12.97 -14.17
CA ILE A 580 15.41 14.36 -14.34
C ILE A 580 16.59 15.29 -14.03
N THR A 581 17.07 16.02 -15.02
CA THR A 581 18.20 16.95 -14.89
C THR A 581 17.78 18.41 -14.75
N TYR A 582 16.56 18.73 -15.14
CA TYR A 582 15.91 20.02 -14.91
C TYR A 582 14.41 19.83 -14.64
N GLY A 583 13.85 20.65 -13.75
CA GLY A 583 12.41 20.89 -13.65
C GLY A 583 11.86 21.01 -12.24
N HIS A 584 10.69 21.60 -12.15
CA HIS A 584 9.90 21.63 -10.92
C HIS A 584 9.26 20.25 -10.66
N MET A 585 9.86 19.50 -9.75
CA MET A 585 9.40 18.14 -9.45
C MET A 585 7.95 18.11 -9.02
N PRO A 586 7.06 17.25 -9.61
CA PRO A 586 5.70 17.05 -9.13
C PRO A 586 5.72 16.26 -7.82
N LEU A 587 5.65 16.96 -6.68
CA LEU A 587 5.77 16.37 -5.34
C LEU A 587 4.54 15.57 -4.91
N MET A 588 3.35 15.97 -5.35
CA MET A 588 2.09 15.30 -5.02
C MET A 588 1.12 15.35 -6.19
N VAL A 589 0.39 14.26 -6.38
CA VAL A 589 -0.80 14.21 -7.24
C VAL A 589 -2.00 13.88 -6.36
N THR A 590 -3.05 14.71 -6.39
CA THR A 590 -4.19 14.59 -5.47
C THR A 590 -5.52 14.57 -6.23
N ARG A 591 -6.45 13.71 -5.81
CA ARG A 591 -7.84 13.74 -6.33
C ARG A 591 -8.66 14.83 -5.64
N ALA A 592 -8.48 15.03 -4.33
CA ALA A 592 -9.07 16.18 -3.62
C ALA A 592 -8.29 17.47 -3.92
N CYS A 593 -9.00 18.59 -3.99
CA CYS A 593 -8.38 19.90 -4.23
C CYS A 593 -7.89 20.52 -2.90
N PRO A 594 -6.62 20.93 -2.79
CA PRO A 594 -6.09 21.58 -1.58
C PRO A 594 -6.84 22.83 -1.16
N LEU A 595 -7.52 23.50 -2.11
CA LEU A 595 -8.23 24.74 -1.86
C LEU A 595 -9.73 24.55 -1.60
N GLN A 596 -10.23 23.32 -1.69
CA GLN A 596 -11.66 23.02 -1.61
C GLN A 596 -12.25 23.27 -0.20
N ASN A 597 -11.40 23.40 0.80
CA ASN A 597 -11.79 23.82 2.15
C ASN A 597 -12.05 25.33 2.28
N ILE A 598 -11.73 26.14 1.25
CA ILE A 598 -11.91 27.60 1.26
C ILE A 598 -12.76 28.12 0.10
N HIS A 599 -12.75 27.48 -1.07
CA HIS A 599 -13.57 27.87 -2.22
C HIS A 599 -13.91 26.66 -3.11
N ASP A 600 -14.85 26.84 -4.00
CA ASP A 600 -15.30 25.84 -4.97
C ASP A 600 -14.55 25.95 -6.32
N CYS A 601 -14.79 24.99 -7.22
CA CYS A 601 -14.18 24.97 -8.55
C CYS A 601 -14.82 25.94 -9.55
N ALA A 602 -16.00 26.50 -9.27
CA ALA A 602 -16.70 27.38 -10.18
C ALA A 602 -16.00 28.73 -10.34
N HIS A 603 -15.30 29.18 -9.30
CA HIS A 603 -14.60 30.46 -9.23
C HIS A 603 -13.08 30.32 -9.21
N CYS A 604 -12.56 29.19 -9.72
CA CYS A 604 -11.13 28.88 -9.69
C CYS A 604 -10.50 28.97 -11.08
N ASP A 605 -9.37 29.67 -11.19
CA ASP A 605 -8.55 29.75 -12.42
C ASP A 605 -7.70 28.51 -12.69
N LYS A 606 -7.88 27.44 -11.90
CA LYS A 606 -7.14 26.16 -11.95
C LYS A 606 -5.64 26.27 -11.61
N THR A 607 -5.22 27.44 -11.10
CA THR A 607 -3.86 27.71 -10.65
C THR A 607 -3.88 28.25 -9.21
N SER A 608 -2.89 27.90 -8.41
CA SER A 608 -2.79 28.37 -7.04
C SER A 608 -1.37 28.25 -6.50
N LEU A 609 -1.13 28.89 -5.37
CA LEU A 609 0.12 28.77 -4.60
C LEU A 609 -0.20 28.41 -3.15
N LEU A 610 0.50 27.42 -2.62
CA LEU A 610 0.53 27.13 -1.18
C LEU A 610 1.87 27.58 -0.63
N THR A 611 1.85 28.44 0.39
CA THR A 611 3.06 28.94 1.02
C THR A 611 3.27 28.26 2.38
N ASP A 612 4.45 27.69 2.61
CA ASP A 612 4.78 27.02 3.86
C ASP A 612 5.30 28.00 4.93
N ARG A 613 5.65 27.47 6.10
CA ARG A 613 6.20 28.25 7.22
C ARG A 613 7.57 28.89 6.95
N LYS A 614 8.28 28.47 5.88
CA LYS A 614 9.56 29.02 5.43
C LYS A 614 9.38 29.98 4.26
N ALA A 615 8.16 30.44 4.00
CA ALA A 615 7.79 31.31 2.89
C ALA A 615 8.09 30.69 1.49
N LYS A 616 8.27 29.36 1.37
CA LYS A 616 8.42 28.70 0.09
C LYS A 616 7.04 28.50 -0.56
N LYS A 617 6.94 28.87 -1.83
CA LYS A 617 5.69 28.89 -2.60
C LYS A 617 5.61 27.65 -3.50
N PHE A 618 4.69 26.75 -3.18
CA PHE A 618 4.43 25.52 -3.93
C PHE A 618 3.35 25.76 -4.98
N PRO A 619 3.67 25.76 -6.28
CA PRO A 619 2.67 25.90 -7.32
C PRO A 619 1.72 24.70 -7.33
N VAL A 620 0.43 24.98 -7.49
CA VAL A 620 -0.62 23.97 -7.66
C VAL A 620 -1.25 24.16 -9.03
N ARG A 621 -1.37 23.08 -9.80
CA ARG A 621 -2.02 23.07 -11.12
C ARG A 621 -3.10 22.00 -11.14
N CYS A 622 -4.22 22.34 -11.78
CA CYS A 622 -5.37 21.44 -11.93
C CYS A 622 -5.45 20.97 -13.39
N GLY A 623 -5.54 19.66 -13.60
CA GLY A 623 -5.68 19.06 -14.92
C GLY A 623 -6.15 17.61 -14.81
N LEU A 624 -6.89 17.10 -15.80
CA LEU A 624 -7.34 15.71 -15.90
C LEU A 624 -8.00 15.16 -14.61
N GLY A 625 -8.77 15.99 -13.92
CA GLY A 625 -9.47 15.61 -12.68
C GLY A 625 -8.60 15.53 -11.43
N VAL A 626 -7.31 15.84 -11.52
CA VAL A 626 -6.36 15.82 -10.39
C VAL A 626 -5.67 17.17 -10.22
N ARG A 627 -4.97 17.32 -9.09
CA ARG A 627 -4.15 18.51 -8.77
C ARG A 627 -2.73 18.05 -8.52
N THR A 628 -1.80 18.71 -9.18
CA THR A 628 -0.38 18.48 -9.00
C THR A 628 0.24 19.62 -8.21
N ILE A 629 0.95 19.28 -7.15
CA ILE A 629 1.70 20.23 -6.32
C ILE A 629 3.17 20.09 -6.68
N TYR A 630 3.78 21.19 -7.13
CA TYR A 630 5.15 21.22 -7.60
C TYR A 630 6.12 21.73 -6.54
N ASN A 631 7.37 21.28 -6.64
CA ASN A 631 8.46 21.82 -5.82
C ASN A 631 8.64 23.33 -6.10
N PRO A 632 8.84 24.16 -5.07
CA PRO A 632 9.00 25.61 -5.25
C PRO A 632 10.22 26.02 -6.07
N VAL A 633 11.26 25.17 -6.11
CA VAL A 633 12.47 25.41 -6.88
C VAL A 633 12.73 24.22 -7.82
N PRO A 634 13.26 24.46 -9.04
CA PRO A 634 13.58 23.37 -9.96
C PRO A 634 14.78 22.54 -9.49
N ILE A 635 14.83 21.28 -9.90
CA ILE A 635 16.10 20.54 -9.99
C ILE A 635 16.91 21.17 -11.10
N TYR A 636 18.23 21.31 -10.93
CA TYR A 636 19.15 21.68 -12.00
C TYR A 636 20.47 20.91 -11.91
N MET A 637 20.84 20.24 -12.98
CA MET A 637 22.07 19.47 -13.15
C MET A 637 22.82 19.84 -14.46
N GLY A 638 22.37 20.86 -15.18
CA GLY A 638 22.93 21.25 -16.48
C GLY A 638 24.40 21.66 -16.42
N ASP A 639 24.84 22.29 -15.34
CA ASP A 639 26.24 22.69 -15.09
C ASP A 639 27.13 21.51 -14.63
N LYS A 640 26.61 20.31 -14.49
CA LYS A 640 27.35 19.12 -14.04
C LYS A 640 27.08 17.90 -14.94
N PRO A 641 27.47 17.97 -16.22
CA PRO A 641 27.12 16.95 -17.23
C PRO A 641 27.65 15.55 -16.90
N GLY A 642 28.77 15.45 -16.17
CA GLY A 642 29.42 14.18 -15.82
C GLY A 642 29.09 13.66 -14.40
N ALA A 643 28.17 14.31 -13.66
CA ALA A 643 27.99 14.01 -12.25
C ALA A 643 27.08 12.80 -11.96
N LEU A 644 26.32 12.32 -12.94
CA LEU A 644 25.39 11.19 -12.78
C LEU A 644 25.64 10.15 -13.88
N THR A 645 25.69 8.88 -13.49
CA THR A 645 26.02 7.76 -14.39
C THR A 645 24.78 7.24 -15.10
N VAL A 646 24.28 8.00 -16.09
CA VAL A 646 23.07 7.69 -16.88
C VAL A 646 23.27 7.98 -18.36
N ASP A 647 22.45 7.36 -19.24
CA ASP A 647 22.52 7.52 -20.70
C ASP A 647 21.85 8.81 -21.16
N TYR A 648 20.79 9.26 -20.48
CA TYR A 648 20.09 10.49 -20.86
C TYR A 648 19.64 11.31 -19.64
N GLY A 649 19.51 12.61 -19.85
CA GLY A 649 18.87 13.55 -18.95
C GLY A 649 17.49 13.95 -19.45
N VAL A 650 16.58 14.27 -18.56
CA VAL A 650 15.27 14.82 -18.91
C VAL A 650 15.15 16.25 -18.38
N ALA A 651 14.93 17.22 -19.27
CA ALA A 651 14.49 18.56 -18.93
C ALA A 651 12.95 18.55 -18.84
N TYR A 652 12.43 18.61 -17.61
CA TYR A 652 11.02 18.41 -17.29
C TYR A 652 10.30 19.76 -17.11
N PHE A 653 9.89 20.40 -18.23
CA PHE A 653 9.20 21.68 -18.25
C PHE A 653 7.73 21.53 -17.88
N THR A 654 7.26 22.37 -16.97
CA THR A 654 5.89 22.33 -16.44
C THR A 654 5.25 23.71 -16.30
N LEU A 655 5.96 24.66 -15.68
CA LEU A 655 5.49 25.98 -15.32
C LEU A 655 6.03 27.06 -16.27
N GLU A 656 7.10 26.76 -16.95
CA GLU A 656 7.91 27.67 -17.74
C GLU A 656 7.19 28.12 -19.04
N SER A 657 7.44 29.35 -19.45
CA SER A 657 7.07 29.83 -20.79
C SER A 657 7.98 29.20 -21.88
N ARG A 658 7.65 29.44 -23.15
CA ARG A 658 8.50 29.01 -24.28
C ARG A 658 9.88 29.66 -24.23
N GLU A 659 9.95 30.95 -23.89
CA GLU A 659 11.16 31.72 -23.78
C GLU A 659 12.06 31.25 -22.65
N GLU A 660 11.46 30.99 -21.47
CA GLU A 660 12.18 30.43 -20.33
C GLU A 660 12.70 29.03 -20.65
N ALA A 661 11.91 28.19 -21.30
CA ALA A 661 12.31 26.85 -21.70
C ALA A 661 13.49 26.91 -22.73
N ALA A 662 13.47 27.85 -23.68
CA ALA A 662 14.56 28.07 -24.62
C ALA A 662 15.86 28.44 -23.89
N ALA A 663 15.82 29.43 -23.01
CA ALA A 663 16.97 29.89 -22.25
C ALA A 663 17.57 28.77 -21.37
N ILE A 664 16.73 27.97 -20.75
CA ILE A 664 17.16 26.84 -19.93
C ILE A 664 17.80 25.73 -20.75
N LEU A 665 17.24 25.39 -21.93
CA LEU A 665 17.86 24.42 -22.84
C LEU A 665 19.22 24.87 -23.32
N ASP A 666 19.38 26.15 -23.63
CA ASP A 666 20.67 26.74 -24.03
C ASP A 666 21.68 26.69 -22.88
N SER A 667 21.24 27.00 -21.64
CA SER A 667 22.07 26.87 -20.42
C SER A 667 22.54 25.45 -20.17
N ILE A 668 21.66 24.45 -20.36
CA ILE A 668 22.00 23.02 -20.21
C ILE A 668 23.04 22.61 -21.25
N ARG A 669 22.88 23.03 -22.52
CA ARG A 669 23.82 22.72 -23.61
C ARG A 669 25.20 23.36 -23.43
N GLN A 670 25.23 24.57 -22.90
CA GLN A 670 26.46 25.32 -22.62
C GLN A 670 27.10 24.92 -21.29
N HIS A 671 26.46 24.02 -20.51
CA HIS A 671 26.86 23.67 -19.14
C HIS A 671 26.98 24.91 -18.23
N ALA A 672 26.14 25.90 -18.47
CA ALA A 672 26.12 27.13 -17.70
C ALA A 672 25.50 26.96 -16.32
N PRO A 673 25.91 27.75 -15.32
CA PRO A 673 25.24 27.83 -14.04
C PRO A 673 23.77 28.26 -14.20
N PHE A 674 22.92 27.79 -13.31
CA PHE A 674 21.51 28.23 -13.29
C PHE A 674 21.37 29.59 -12.60
N GLU A 675 20.64 30.48 -13.23
CA GLU A 675 20.30 31.79 -12.67
C GLU A 675 19.05 31.67 -11.79
N GLY A 676 19.20 31.83 -10.48
CA GLY A 676 18.12 31.76 -9.52
C GLY A 676 18.23 30.63 -8.48
N GLU A 677 17.18 30.46 -7.69
CA GLU A 677 17.12 29.37 -6.68
C GLU A 677 16.89 28.02 -7.39
N PHE A 678 17.67 27.01 -7.05
CA PHE A 678 17.50 25.64 -7.52
C PHE A 678 17.91 24.61 -6.48
N THR A 679 17.66 23.35 -6.76
CA THR A 679 18.13 22.22 -5.96
C THR A 679 18.85 21.19 -6.84
N ARG A 680 19.76 20.42 -6.24
CA ARG A 680 20.33 19.20 -6.86
C ARG A 680 19.43 17.97 -6.68
N GLY A 681 18.19 18.15 -6.20
CA GLY A 681 17.35 17.02 -5.83
C GLY A 681 17.98 16.20 -4.70
N LEU A 682 17.85 14.88 -4.80
CA LEU A 682 18.40 13.94 -3.83
C LEU A 682 19.61 13.16 -4.36
N TYR A 683 20.11 13.51 -5.56
CA TYR A 683 21.16 12.76 -6.25
C TYR A 683 22.48 12.63 -5.49
N PHE A 684 22.83 13.59 -4.62
CA PHE A 684 24.07 13.53 -3.85
C PHE A 684 23.84 13.15 -2.36
N LYS A 685 22.62 13.20 -1.88
CA LYS A 685 22.30 12.96 -0.47
C LYS A 685 21.50 11.67 -0.26
N GLY A 686 20.69 11.30 -1.24
CA GLY A 686 19.74 10.21 -1.13
C GLY A 686 18.60 10.51 -0.16
N THR A 687 17.86 9.46 0.21
CA THR A 687 16.83 9.47 1.24
C THR A 687 17.20 8.51 2.37
N ASN A 688 16.73 8.85 3.58
CA ASN A 688 16.80 7.98 4.75
C ASN A 688 15.65 6.97 4.75
#